data_b6f556606c5655d2e396f2610764265f
#
_entry.id   b6f556606c5655d2e396f2610764265f
#
_cell.length_a   1.000
_cell.length_b   1.000
_cell.length_c   1.000
_cell.angle_alpha   90.00
_cell.angle_beta   90.00
_cell.angle_gamma   90.00
#
_symmetry.space_group_name_H-M   'P 1'
#
loop_
_entity.id
_entity.type
_entity.pdbx_description
1 polymer ?
#
loop_
_entity_poly.entity_id
_entity_poly.type
_entity_poly.pdbx_seq_one_letter_code
_entity_poly.pdbx_strand_id
1 'polypeptide(L)'
;MIHSLAVDLEVFENMISFTFVDVRDYLEKFADCKGALTDTLTVEEIKSRLDSVKSWIFYVTDTDDSQTLALIDFFEKMRPITKDDGTVDRYDLFGYNNQAYDDMMTRAFLMYWNRFDTSKQLCSFLKEVNNKLISLQDDKDALWNDPLLNVIRKYRLPYVTVDLFKVYALNSAGVNVDKDTGERKKYGKSLKQVSINLKWYNLLDFKLPPIDDEEGDIYRQKSEYKGMTNEQLNHLFTADFDRYLMPKYVKPMLHYNKNDVFLVCEIARQKPDEIKLRYSLGHAFKLNLLCSARSNIADKLLNKFYSERSGLKEDAFKNLRTQRTALSFKRIIFPHIKFKTKQLQDLLEEMKKVVIYRTNKDSFVREIDFYGTTYTLATGGIHTQDKPVILKSTDKYVYVHHDYTSYYPSIMISYEVVPEHLNTKVFVNMVDYFKQTRVKCKHTNDEDGFVVPGVHNSLAAEALKIVINAIYGKYGYENYWLYDRLAQMRVTINGQLMTMTLCESLELAGIHVVSANTDGIVIKLPYDKIDIYNQICKEWNETNRMSADDEHYKMLVSLNVNNYFDIQSNDKLEYKGALDPKQYIKDLKKGYDMPIVATAVFEYFAHGTSVMDTLRNHKDILDFCKTQNVGKQFEVVYEKVVKGKRVEVRSQPHVRFYVSTKGVVIMKEHKVTGKRSVLASGKPVQILNLLDDKDISERNINYAYYYEEAYKIINPIKLGISPNQKGNAKNKTLSGKALLKKNFGLYNSLFDNEEE
;
A
#
# COMPACT_ATOMS: atom_id res chain seq x y z
N MET A 1 7.13 7.13 31.02
CA MET A 1 7.93 7.44 29.79
C MET A 1 7.78 6.29 28.81
N ILE A 2 7.86 6.54 27.50
CA ILE A 2 7.87 5.46 26.48
C ILE A 2 9.26 5.40 25.87
N HIS A 3 9.91 4.23 25.97
CA HIS A 3 11.16 3.93 25.31
C HIS A 3 10.83 3.15 24.03
N SER A 4 11.39 3.53 22.90
CA SER A 4 11.10 2.94 21.61
C SER A 4 12.35 2.24 21.05
N LEU A 5 12.25 0.91 20.89
CA LEU A 5 13.30 0.12 20.23
C LEU A 5 12.73 -0.50 18.97
N ALA A 6 13.53 -0.56 17.93
CA ALA A 6 13.23 -1.41 16.77
C ALA A 6 13.89 -2.78 16.99
N VAL A 7 13.23 -3.85 16.54
CA VAL A 7 13.68 -5.23 16.73
C VAL A 7 13.45 -6.07 15.50
N ASP A 8 14.37 -6.99 15.26
CA ASP A 8 14.23 -8.10 14.34
C ASP A 8 15.03 -9.29 14.87
N LEU A 9 14.60 -10.50 14.56
CA LEU A 9 15.27 -11.71 14.98
C LEU A 9 15.43 -12.72 13.83
N GLU A 10 16.50 -13.53 13.90
CA GLU A 10 16.78 -14.55 12.91
C GLU A 10 16.98 -15.91 13.60
N VAL A 11 16.42 -16.96 12.99
CA VAL A 11 16.46 -18.32 13.51
C VAL A 11 17.02 -19.26 12.47
N PHE A 12 18.15 -19.88 12.80
CA PHE A 12 18.80 -20.95 12.05
C PHE A 12 18.64 -22.28 12.78
N GLU A 13 19.13 -23.36 12.20
CA GLU A 13 19.08 -24.66 12.86
C GLU A 13 19.81 -24.66 14.20
N ASN A 14 20.91 -23.93 14.30
CA ASN A 14 21.82 -23.92 15.45
C ASN A 14 21.93 -22.56 16.13
N MET A 15 21.10 -21.58 15.77
CA MET A 15 21.26 -20.23 16.29
C MET A 15 19.95 -19.46 16.33
N ILE A 16 19.78 -18.63 17.35
CA ILE A 16 18.84 -17.52 17.39
C ILE A 16 19.56 -16.21 17.69
N SER A 17 19.21 -15.14 17.00
CA SER A 17 19.73 -13.79 17.26
C SER A 17 18.62 -12.78 17.46
N PHE A 18 18.90 -11.75 18.28
CA PHE A 18 18.04 -10.60 18.52
C PHE A 18 18.87 -9.34 18.30
N THR A 19 18.39 -8.47 17.41
CA THR A 19 19.00 -7.16 17.17
C THR A 19 18.04 -6.07 17.57
N PHE A 20 18.48 -5.13 18.39
CA PHE A 20 17.73 -3.98 18.84
C PHE A 20 18.43 -2.69 18.44
N VAL A 21 17.65 -1.68 18.05
CA VAL A 21 18.13 -0.32 17.74
C VAL A 21 17.25 0.69 18.47
N ASP A 22 17.86 1.68 19.10
CA ASP A 22 17.14 2.79 19.73
C ASP A 22 16.53 3.70 18.65
N VAL A 23 15.20 3.66 18.54
CA VAL A 23 14.45 4.44 17.54
C VAL A 23 14.64 5.93 17.76
N ARG A 24 14.69 6.39 19.02
CA ARG A 24 14.86 7.81 19.34
C ARG A 24 16.25 8.31 18.94
N ASP A 25 17.28 7.57 19.27
CA ASP A 25 18.66 7.90 18.88
C ASP A 25 18.80 7.92 17.34
N TYR A 26 18.16 6.96 16.64
CA TYR A 26 18.07 6.97 15.18
C TYR A 26 17.41 8.24 14.65
N LEU A 27 16.25 8.60 15.18
CA LEU A 27 15.52 9.79 14.75
C LEU A 27 16.31 11.08 15.01
N GLU A 28 17.03 11.17 16.12
CA GLU A 28 17.90 12.31 16.46
C GLU A 28 19.09 12.42 15.50
N LYS A 29 19.74 11.29 15.13
CA LYS A 29 20.88 11.24 14.19
C LYS A 29 20.51 11.65 12.76
N PHE A 30 19.24 11.48 12.36
CA PHE A 30 18.76 11.78 11.02
C PHE A 30 17.67 12.87 11.02
N ALA A 31 17.63 13.72 12.04
CA ALA A 31 16.62 14.77 12.19
C ALA A 31 16.67 15.85 11.08
N ASP A 32 17.83 16.06 10.47
CA ASP A 32 18.09 16.97 9.35
C ASP A 32 17.58 16.43 8.00
N CYS A 33 17.31 15.12 7.89
CA CYS A 33 16.84 14.48 6.67
C CYS A 33 15.30 14.49 6.59
N LYS A 34 14.72 15.33 5.72
CA LYS A 34 13.24 15.43 5.58
C LYS A 34 12.62 14.36 4.68
N GLY A 35 13.36 13.85 3.70
CA GLY A 35 12.95 12.82 2.73
C GLY A 35 13.72 11.52 2.91
N ALA A 36 14.09 10.87 1.81
CA ALA A 36 15.02 9.75 1.87
C ALA A 36 16.40 10.23 2.35
N LEU A 37 17.16 9.36 3.01
CA LEU A 37 18.51 9.72 3.47
C LEU A 37 19.40 10.12 2.29
N THR A 38 19.24 9.44 1.17
CA THR A 38 19.97 9.67 -0.08
C THR A 38 19.64 11.00 -0.78
N ASP A 39 18.60 11.69 -0.36
CA ASP A 39 18.27 13.03 -0.86
C ASP A 39 19.18 14.12 -0.21
N THR A 40 19.81 13.79 0.93
CA THR A 40 20.56 14.75 1.75
C THR A 40 22.01 14.34 2.00
N LEU A 41 22.28 13.04 2.13
CA LEU A 41 23.54 12.49 2.58
C LEU A 41 24.19 11.60 1.52
N THR A 42 25.53 11.59 1.49
CA THR A 42 26.30 10.57 0.77
C THR A 42 26.16 9.19 1.44
N VAL A 43 26.49 8.14 0.70
CA VAL A 43 26.45 6.77 1.24
C VAL A 43 27.44 6.60 2.40
N GLU A 44 28.59 7.27 2.36
CA GLU A 44 29.59 7.22 3.44
C GLU A 44 29.07 7.90 4.71
N GLU A 45 28.43 9.07 4.58
CA GLU A 45 27.79 9.77 5.71
C GLU A 45 26.67 8.95 6.33
N ILE A 46 25.82 8.32 5.50
CA ILE A 46 24.76 7.43 5.99
C ILE A 46 25.35 6.29 6.82
N LYS A 47 26.38 5.60 6.32
CA LYS A 47 27.03 4.50 7.03
C LYS A 47 27.64 4.98 8.36
N SER A 48 28.39 6.09 8.34
CA SER A 48 29.00 6.67 9.53
C SER A 48 27.96 7.00 10.61
N ARG A 49 26.83 7.61 10.24
CA ARG A 49 25.77 7.90 11.20
C ARG A 49 25.10 6.63 11.72
N LEU A 50 24.82 5.63 10.84
CA LEU A 50 24.23 4.34 11.25
C LEU A 50 25.13 3.58 12.23
N ASP A 51 26.44 3.62 12.04
CA ASP A 51 27.40 2.98 12.95
C ASP A 51 27.42 3.64 14.34
N SER A 52 27.04 4.93 14.42
CA SER A 52 26.96 5.67 15.68
C SER A 52 25.62 5.51 16.42
N VAL A 53 24.61 4.88 15.81
CA VAL A 53 23.30 4.65 16.43
C VAL A 53 23.39 3.57 17.49
N LYS A 54 22.79 3.83 18.65
CA LYS A 54 22.73 2.87 19.76
C LYS A 54 22.01 1.61 19.35
N SER A 55 22.71 0.48 19.48
CA SER A 55 22.19 -0.83 19.11
C SER A 55 22.72 -1.92 20.05
N TRP A 56 21.95 -2.99 20.19
CA TRP A 56 22.32 -4.15 20.99
C TRP A 56 22.05 -5.40 20.14
N ILE A 57 23.01 -6.31 20.13
CA ILE A 57 22.93 -7.55 19.38
C ILE A 57 23.22 -8.67 20.37
N PHE A 58 22.28 -9.61 20.48
CA PHE A 58 22.43 -10.82 21.28
C PHE A 58 22.21 -12.04 20.38
N TYR A 59 22.97 -13.08 20.61
CA TYR A 59 22.75 -14.36 19.94
C TYR A 59 23.10 -15.53 20.86
N VAL A 60 22.42 -16.64 20.63
CA VAL A 60 22.66 -17.92 21.28
C VAL A 60 22.86 -18.95 20.18
N THR A 61 23.95 -19.72 20.28
CA THR A 61 24.22 -20.82 19.35
C THR A 61 24.18 -22.16 20.08
N ASP A 62 24.21 -23.25 19.33
CA ASP A 62 24.27 -24.60 19.89
C ASP A 62 25.56 -24.90 20.70
N THR A 63 26.58 -24.03 20.59
CA THR A 63 27.87 -24.15 21.26
C THR A 63 28.23 -22.96 22.17
N ASP A 64 27.47 -21.87 22.13
CA ASP A 64 27.72 -20.66 22.91
C ASP A 64 26.40 -20.02 23.36
N ASP A 65 26.16 -20.00 24.66
CA ASP A 65 25.02 -19.37 25.33
C ASP A 65 25.44 -18.25 26.31
N SER A 66 26.67 -17.80 26.22
CA SER A 66 27.26 -16.79 27.14
C SER A 66 26.48 -15.50 27.24
N GLN A 67 25.69 -15.16 26.20
CA GLN A 67 24.87 -13.94 26.15
C GLN A 67 23.44 -14.15 26.67
N THR A 68 23.02 -15.36 26.98
CA THR A 68 21.62 -15.67 27.36
C THR A 68 21.18 -14.87 28.57
N LEU A 69 21.96 -14.84 29.64
CA LEU A 69 21.59 -14.10 30.86
C LEU A 69 21.53 -12.58 30.61
N ALA A 70 22.45 -12.03 29.82
CA ALA A 70 22.43 -10.63 29.46
C ALA A 70 21.20 -10.27 28.63
N LEU A 71 20.76 -11.14 27.72
CA LEU A 71 19.53 -10.97 26.94
C LEU A 71 18.29 -11.04 27.83
N ILE A 72 18.24 -11.98 28.78
CA ILE A 72 17.14 -12.06 29.76
C ILE A 72 17.06 -10.80 30.61
N ASP A 73 18.20 -10.32 31.14
CA ASP A 73 18.26 -9.07 31.91
C ASP A 73 17.82 -7.86 31.08
N PHE A 74 18.17 -7.85 29.79
CA PHE A 74 17.72 -6.82 28.86
C PHE A 74 16.19 -6.83 28.68
N PHE A 75 15.56 -7.99 28.55
CA PHE A 75 14.10 -8.10 28.49
C PHE A 75 13.42 -7.78 29.83
N GLU A 76 13.99 -8.18 30.97
CA GLU A 76 13.44 -7.88 32.30
C GLU A 76 13.38 -6.35 32.56
N LYS A 77 14.39 -5.60 32.09
CA LYS A 77 14.40 -4.12 32.13
C LYS A 77 13.30 -3.47 31.32
N MET A 78 12.68 -4.18 30.37
CA MET A 78 11.57 -3.66 29.56
C MET A 78 10.21 -3.79 30.28
N ARG A 79 10.12 -4.48 31.42
CA ARG A 79 8.85 -4.63 32.14
C ARG A 79 8.26 -3.27 32.50
N PRO A 80 6.97 -3.06 32.23
CA PRO A 80 6.31 -1.81 32.55
C PRO A 80 6.35 -1.51 34.05
N ILE A 81 6.77 -0.30 34.42
CA ILE A 81 6.82 0.18 35.80
C ILE A 81 5.82 1.34 35.94
N THR A 82 4.85 1.19 36.83
CA THR A 82 3.94 2.27 37.18
C THR A 82 4.59 3.11 38.29
N LYS A 83 4.78 4.42 38.05
CA LYS A 83 5.31 5.37 39.00
C LYS A 83 4.26 5.85 39.99
N ASP A 84 4.69 6.50 41.06
CA ASP A 84 3.79 7.00 42.12
C ASP A 84 2.79 8.04 41.61
N ASP A 85 3.15 8.78 40.53
CA ASP A 85 2.27 9.74 39.86
C ASP A 85 1.25 9.09 38.89
N GLY A 86 1.22 7.75 38.84
CA GLY A 86 0.35 6.98 37.95
C GLY A 86 0.83 6.89 36.51
N THR A 87 1.96 7.51 36.17
CA THR A 87 2.57 7.35 34.83
C THR A 87 3.23 5.99 34.69
N VAL A 88 3.20 5.44 33.47
CA VAL A 88 3.81 4.15 33.16
C VAL A 88 5.10 4.37 32.39
N ASP A 89 6.18 3.81 32.90
CA ASP A 89 7.45 3.67 32.18
C ASP A 89 7.46 2.32 31.49
N ARG A 90 7.61 2.32 30.15
CA ARG A 90 7.47 1.09 29.36
C ARG A 90 8.29 1.16 28.08
N TYR A 91 8.49 -0.02 27.49
CA TYR A 91 9.11 -0.17 26.19
C TYR A 91 8.05 -0.52 25.12
N ASP A 92 8.12 0.17 23.98
CA ASP A 92 7.35 -0.13 22.78
C ASP A 92 8.34 -0.66 21.71
N LEU A 93 8.15 -1.92 21.26
CA LEU A 93 9.01 -2.58 20.29
C LEU A 93 8.42 -2.52 18.89
N PHE A 94 9.11 -1.81 18.02
CA PHE A 94 8.79 -1.66 16.61
C PHE A 94 9.39 -2.81 15.81
N GLY A 95 8.58 -3.47 15.00
CA GLY A 95 9.04 -4.52 14.12
C GLY A 95 8.24 -4.62 12.84
N TYR A 96 8.64 -5.52 11.96
CA TYR A 96 7.98 -5.76 10.68
C TYR A 96 7.37 -7.17 10.65
N ASN A 97 6.05 -7.29 10.80
CA ASN A 97 5.32 -8.54 11.03
C ASN A 97 5.66 -9.22 12.38
N ASN A 98 6.23 -8.46 13.29
CA ASN A 98 6.73 -8.97 14.56
C ASN A 98 5.63 -9.58 15.44
N GLN A 99 4.40 -9.07 15.43
CA GLN A 99 3.30 -9.65 16.19
C GLN A 99 3.01 -11.13 15.80
N ALA A 100 3.21 -11.47 14.52
CA ALA A 100 2.91 -12.82 14.04
C ALA A 100 4.08 -13.80 14.21
N TYR A 101 5.32 -13.31 14.17
CA TYR A 101 6.51 -14.14 14.17
C TYR A 101 7.46 -13.83 15.34
N ASP A 102 8.10 -12.65 15.35
CA ASP A 102 9.14 -12.31 16.34
C ASP A 102 8.65 -12.36 17.78
N ASP A 103 7.43 -11.88 18.04
CA ASP A 103 6.81 -11.96 19.35
C ASP A 103 6.57 -13.41 19.79
N MET A 104 6.25 -14.31 18.86
CA MET A 104 6.04 -15.71 19.16
C MET A 104 7.37 -16.40 19.48
N MET A 105 8.42 -16.12 18.72
CA MET A 105 9.76 -16.62 18.97
C MET A 105 10.35 -16.07 20.28
N THR A 106 10.13 -14.76 20.55
CA THR A 106 10.52 -14.14 21.82
C THR A 106 9.82 -14.78 23.01
N ARG A 107 8.51 -15.06 22.91
CA ARG A 107 7.77 -15.80 23.96
C ARG A 107 8.31 -17.19 24.19
N ALA A 108 8.62 -17.92 23.10
CA ALA A 108 9.21 -19.24 23.19
C ALA A 108 10.56 -19.18 23.90
N PHE A 109 11.43 -18.25 23.52
CA PHE A 109 12.71 -18.05 24.16
C PHE A 109 12.56 -17.71 25.65
N LEU A 110 11.79 -16.67 26.01
CA LEU A 110 11.60 -16.22 27.40
C LEU A 110 10.92 -17.27 28.29
N MET A 111 10.10 -18.14 27.71
CA MET A 111 9.41 -19.21 28.47
C MET A 111 10.29 -20.44 28.71
N TYR A 112 11.24 -20.70 27.78
CA TYR A 112 11.94 -21.99 27.77
C TYR A 112 13.46 -21.89 27.93
N TRP A 113 14.08 -20.67 27.98
CA TRP A 113 15.53 -20.47 28.01
C TRP A 113 16.25 -21.29 29.09
N ASN A 114 15.65 -21.57 30.21
CA ASN A 114 16.20 -22.32 31.34
C ASN A 114 15.56 -23.70 31.55
N ARG A 115 14.90 -24.24 30.52
CA ARG A 115 14.24 -25.56 30.57
C ARG A 115 15.04 -26.69 29.94
N PHE A 116 16.18 -26.37 29.37
CA PHE A 116 17.06 -27.29 28.68
C PHE A 116 18.44 -27.31 29.35
N ASP A 117 19.08 -28.49 29.32
CA ASP A 117 20.39 -28.68 29.94
C ASP A 117 21.53 -28.08 29.07
N THR A 118 21.30 -27.89 27.76
CA THR A 118 22.29 -27.38 26.82
C THR A 118 21.69 -26.37 25.85
N SER A 119 22.52 -25.43 25.40
CA SER A 119 22.15 -24.47 24.35
C SER A 119 21.72 -25.15 23.04
N LYS A 120 22.33 -26.31 22.72
CA LYS A 120 21.94 -27.13 21.57
C LYS A 120 20.49 -27.58 21.64
N GLN A 121 20.02 -28.05 22.80
CA GLN A 121 18.62 -28.44 23.00
C GLN A 121 17.69 -27.23 22.87
N LEU A 122 18.07 -26.07 23.42
CA LEU A 122 17.32 -24.83 23.29
C LEU A 122 17.20 -24.38 21.81
N CYS A 123 18.30 -24.33 21.06
CA CYS A 123 18.31 -23.97 19.65
C CYS A 123 17.43 -24.94 18.82
N SER A 124 17.54 -26.25 19.07
CA SER A 124 16.71 -27.27 18.38
C SER A 124 15.22 -27.06 18.65
N PHE A 125 14.84 -26.78 19.90
CA PHE A 125 13.46 -26.49 20.29
C PHE A 125 12.94 -25.20 19.61
N LEU A 126 13.74 -24.13 19.63
CA LEU A 126 13.36 -22.87 18.98
C LEU A 126 13.20 -23.04 17.47
N LYS A 127 14.05 -23.87 16.83
CA LYS A 127 13.90 -24.23 15.42
C LYS A 127 12.63 -25.01 15.15
N GLU A 128 12.23 -25.92 16.03
CA GLU A 128 10.94 -26.62 15.95
C GLU A 128 9.77 -25.62 16.00
N VAL A 129 9.77 -24.69 16.95
CA VAL A 129 8.75 -23.63 17.05
C VAL A 129 8.71 -22.78 15.76
N ASN A 130 9.87 -22.38 15.27
CA ASN A 130 9.99 -21.65 14.00
C ASN A 130 9.36 -22.42 12.84
N ASN A 131 9.70 -23.70 12.68
CA ASN A 131 9.19 -24.53 11.57
C ASN A 131 7.67 -24.71 11.66
N LYS A 132 7.11 -24.86 12.87
CA LYS A 132 5.65 -24.89 13.10
C LYS A 132 4.99 -23.55 12.72
N LEU A 133 5.55 -22.41 13.14
CA LEU A 133 5.01 -21.09 12.79
C LEU A 133 4.98 -20.89 11.26
N ILE A 134 6.05 -21.26 10.57
CA ILE A 134 6.16 -21.11 9.11
C ILE A 134 5.20 -22.07 8.39
N SER A 135 5.13 -23.33 8.80
CA SER A 135 4.27 -24.34 8.14
C SER A 135 2.77 -24.07 8.33
N LEU A 136 2.37 -23.47 9.46
CA LEU A 136 0.97 -23.21 9.80
C LEU A 136 0.51 -21.77 9.49
N GLN A 137 1.39 -20.89 8.98
CA GLN A 137 1.07 -19.47 8.80
C GLN A 137 -0.14 -19.20 7.88
N ASP A 138 -0.39 -20.08 6.90
CA ASP A 138 -1.50 -19.95 5.95
C ASP A 138 -2.80 -20.59 6.45
N ASP A 139 -2.74 -21.47 7.45
CA ASP A 139 -3.89 -22.12 8.09
C ASP A 139 -4.11 -21.55 9.50
N LYS A 140 -5.00 -20.57 9.59
CA LYS A 140 -5.27 -19.90 10.87
C LYS A 140 -5.85 -20.85 11.94
N ASP A 141 -6.68 -21.78 11.53
CA ASP A 141 -7.33 -22.69 12.48
C ASP A 141 -6.32 -23.70 13.03
N ALA A 142 -5.46 -24.26 12.19
CA ALA A 142 -4.36 -25.11 12.62
C ALA A 142 -3.36 -24.34 13.51
N LEU A 143 -3.00 -23.12 13.13
CA LEU A 143 -2.11 -22.25 13.92
C LEU A 143 -2.68 -21.92 15.32
N TRP A 144 -4.00 -21.69 15.42
CA TRP A 144 -4.65 -21.40 16.70
C TRP A 144 -4.86 -22.62 17.56
N ASN A 145 -5.01 -23.79 16.96
CA ASN A 145 -5.29 -25.04 17.67
C ASN A 145 -4.03 -25.86 17.98
N ASP A 146 -2.84 -25.48 17.48
CA ASP A 146 -1.59 -26.17 17.83
C ASP A 146 -1.33 -26.06 19.35
N PRO A 147 -1.18 -27.17 20.08
CA PRO A 147 -1.05 -27.17 21.56
C PRO A 147 0.17 -26.37 22.03
N LEU A 148 1.32 -26.52 21.37
CA LEU A 148 2.56 -25.84 21.75
C LEU A 148 2.46 -24.33 21.52
N LEU A 149 2.04 -23.92 20.34
CA LEU A 149 1.90 -22.51 19.99
C LEU A 149 0.84 -21.80 20.84
N ASN A 150 -0.23 -22.53 21.23
CA ASN A 150 -1.25 -21.99 22.10
C ASN A 150 -0.74 -21.75 23.54
N VAL A 151 0.15 -22.59 24.05
CA VAL A 151 0.82 -22.37 25.34
C VAL A 151 1.76 -21.19 25.26
N ILE A 152 2.64 -21.13 24.24
CA ILE A 152 3.61 -20.05 24.03
C ILE A 152 2.90 -18.70 23.91
N ARG A 153 1.79 -18.63 23.19
CA ARG A 153 1.01 -17.40 22.97
C ARG A 153 0.50 -16.77 24.27
N LYS A 154 0.27 -17.54 25.31
CA LYS A 154 -0.23 -17.05 26.61
C LYS A 154 0.86 -16.36 27.44
N TYR A 155 2.14 -16.55 27.11
CA TYR A 155 3.22 -15.86 27.82
C TYR A 155 3.13 -14.36 27.60
N ARG A 156 3.18 -13.57 28.68
CA ARG A 156 3.07 -12.11 28.61
C ARG A 156 4.44 -11.49 28.30
N LEU A 157 4.55 -10.82 27.18
CA LEU A 157 5.77 -10.09 26.84
C LEU A 157 5.99 -8.90 27.78
N PRO A 158 7.25 -8.55 28.07
CA PRO A 158 7.61 -7.44 28.94
C PRO A 158 7.50 -6.06 28.27
N TYR A 159 7.05 -6.00 27.03
CA TYR A 159 6.95 -4.79 26.20
C TYR A 159 5.61 -4.73 25.45
N VAL A 160 5.37 -3.59 24.80
CA VAL A 160 4.22 -3.42 23.91
C VAL A 160 4.70 -3.51 22.44
N THR A 161 4.02 -4.30 21.66
CA THR A 161 4.33 -4.51 20.25
C THR A 161 3.77 -3.38 19.37
N VAL A 162 4.60 -2.87 18.45
CA VAL A 162 4.21 -1.97 17.35
C VAL A 162 4.55 -2.65 16.03
N ASP A 163 3.54 -3.18 15.35
CA ASP A 163 3.73 -3.95 14.12
C ASP A 163 3.53 -3.08 12.87
N LEU A 164 4.62 -2.61 12.26
CA LEU A 164 4.57 -1.72 11.10
C LEU A 164 3.98 -2.40 9.85
N PHE A 165 4.10 -3.71 9.71
CA PHE A 165 3.47 -4.46 8.63
C PHE A 165 1.94 -4.33 8.66
N LYS A 166 1.35 -4.30 9.85
CA LYS A 166 -0.08 -4.09 10.07
C LYS A 166 -0.46 -2.62 10.09
N VAL A 167 0.35 -1.78 10.73
CA VAL A 167 0.14 -0.32 10.79
C VAL A 167 -0.06 0.27 9.40
N TYR A 168 0.77 -0.08 8.43
CA TYR A 168 0.67 0.39 7.05
C TYR A 168 -0.15 -0.54 6.14
N ALA A 169 -0.85 -1.55 6.71
CA ALA A 169 -1.64 -2.55 5.98
C ALA A 169 -0.86 -3.27 4.86
N LEU A 170 0.43 -3.50 5.07
CA LEU A 170 1.33 -4.15 4.12
C LEU A 170 1.08 -5.66 4.01
N ASN A 171 0.38 -6.24 4.98
CA ASN A 171 -0.11 -7.63 4.96
C ASN A 171 -1.18 -7.92 3.89
N SER A 172 -1.66 -6.88 3.20
CA SER A 172 -2.64 -6.98 2.11
C SER A 172 -2.31 -6.03 0.97
N ALA A 173 -1.06 -6.12 0.47
CA ALA A 173 -0.57 -5.26 -0.60
C ALA A 173 -1.19 -5.59 -1.96
N GLY A 174 -1.61 -6.82 -2.17
CA GLY A 174 -2.27 -7.25 -3.40
C GLY A 174 -2.95 -8.61 -3.28
N VAL A 175 -3.47 -9.08 -4.40
CA VAL A 175 -4.13 -10.39 -4.53
C VAL A 175 -3.55 -11.10 -5.74
N ASN A 176 -3.00 -12.28 -5.53
CA ASN A 176 -2.67 -13.21 -6.60
C ASN A 176 -3.92 -14.04 -6.92
N VAL A 177 -4.17 -14.21 -8.20
CA VAL A 177 -5.22 -15.12 -8.69
C VAL A 177 -4.51 -16.30 -9.32
N ASP A 178 -4.71 -17.47 -8.76
CA ASP A 178 -4.25 -18.71 -9.36
C ASP A 178 -4.96 -18.90 -10.70
N LYS A 179 -4.20 -19.13 -11.76
CA LYS A 179 -4.75 -19.18 -13.12
C LYS A 179 -5.51 -20.48 -13.41
N ASP A 180 -5.18 -21.55 -12.70
CA ASP A 180 -5.74 -22.87 -12.91
C ASP A 180 -6.98 -23.11 -12.03
N THR A 181 -6.93 -22.64 -10.76
CA THR A 181 -8.00 -22.83 -9.78
C THR A 181 -8.90 -21.60 -9.60
N GLY A 182 -8.48 -20.43 -10.06
CA GLY A 182 -9.17 -19.16 -9.81
C GLY A 182 -9.10 -18.68 -8.34
N GLU A 183 -8.36 -19.37 -7.50
CA GLU A 183 -8.20 -19.02 -6.08
C GLU A 183 -7.51 -17.67 -5.91
N ARG A 184 -8.05 -16.85 -5.01
CA ARG A 184 -7.51 -15.51 -4.70
C ARG A 184 -6.75 -15.53 -3.39
N LYS A 185 -5.42 -15.47 -3.45
CA LYS A 185 -4.56 -15.33 -2.27
C LYS A 185 -4.06 -13.90 -2.11
N LYS A 186 -4.29 -13.31 -0.93
CA LYS A 186 -3.67 -12.02 -0.57
C LYS A 186 -2.19 -12.23 -0.30
N TYR A 187 -1.37 -11.30 -0.75
CA TYR A 187 0.06 -11.30 -0.43
C TYR A 187 0.46 -10.00 0.27
N GLY A 188 1.44 -10.12 1.16
CA GLY A 188 2.07 -8.99 1.83
C GLY A 188 3.26 -8.44 1.05
N LYS A 189 3.64 -7.21 1.37
CA LYS A 189 4.85 -6.58 0.84
C LYS A 189 6.01 -6.85 1.78
N SER A 190 7.12 -7.40 1.30
CA SER A 190 8.30 -7.66 2.14
C SER A 190 8.99 -6.37 2.57
N LEU A 191 9.77 -6.42 3.66
CA LEU A 191 10.56 -5.29 4.14
C LEU A 191 11.52 -4.77 3.05
N LYS A 192 12.12 -5.68 2.25
CA LYS A 192 12.95 -5.33 1.10
C LYS A 192 12.21 -4.52 0.03
N GLN A 193 10.95 -4.85 -0.24
CA GLN A 193 10.14 -4.07 -1.17
C GLN A 193 9.79 -2.68 -0.61
N VAL A 194 9.61 -2.57 0.70
CA VAL A 194 9.38 -1.29 1.37
C VAL A 194 10.65 -0.45 1.37
N SER A 195 11.83 -1.05 1.58
CA SER A 195 13.11 -0.34 1.55
C SER A 195 13.36 0.41 0.24
N ILE A 196 12.89 -0.17 -0.87
CA ILE A 196 12.97 0.48 -2.19
C ILE A 196 12.11 1.73 -2.25
N ASN A 197 10.88 1.66 -1.72
CA ASN A 197 9.99 2.82 -1.64
C ASN A 197 10.56 3.96 -0.79
N LEU A 198 11.36 3.63 0.22
CA LEU A 198 12.05 4.58 1.08
C LEU A 198 13.37 5.09 0.48
N LYS A 199 13.72 4.67 -0.74
CA LYS A 199 15.02 4.95 -1.39
C LYS A 199 16.21 4.55 -0.50
N TRP A 200 16.09 3.40 0.20
CA TRP A 200 17.17 2.91 1.03
C TRP A 200 18.43 2.62 0.22
N TYR A 201 19.59 3.05 0.71
CA TYR A 201 20.84 2.98 -0.04
C TYR A 201 21.33 1.54 -0.28
N ASN A 202 20.98 0.57 0.59
CA ASN A 202 21.49 -0.79 0.58
C ASN A 202 20.35 -1.84 0.56
N LEU A 203 20.05 -2.37 -0.61
CA LEU A 203 19.13 -3.49 -0.77
C LEU A 203 19.90 -4.79 -0.54
N LEU A 204 19.96 -5.25 0.70
CA LEU A 204 20.74 -6.40 1.13
C LEU A 204 19.84 -7.60 1.42
N ASP A 205 20.13 -8.75 0.81
CA ASP A 205 19.61 -10.06 1.19
C ASP A 205 20.73 -10.91 1.80
N PHE A 206 20.40 -11.70 2.81
CA PHE A 206 21.34 -12.69 3.32
C PHE A 206 21.29 -13.95 2.45
N LYS A 207 22.46 -14.42 2.03
CA LYS A 207 22.60 -15.62 1.22
C LYS A 207 23.85 -16.39 1.64
N LEU A 208 23.66 -17.68 1.90
CA LEU A 208 24.76 -18.62 2.10
C LEU A 208 25.27 -19.14 0.74
N PRO A 209 26.57 -19.34 0.61
CA PRO A 209 27.14 -20.04 -0.54
C PRO A 209 26.66 -21.51 -0.57
N PRO A 210 26.86 -22.25 -1.65
CA PRO A 210 26.62 -23.68 -1.67
C PRO A 210 27.31 -24.40 -0.50
N ILE A 211 26.67 -25.46 0.02
CA ILE A 211 27.20 -26.27 1.10
C ILE A 211 28.58 -26.82 0.69
N ASP A 212 29.58 -26.48 1.47
CA ASP A 212 30.94 -26.99 1.33
C ASP A 212 31.15 -28.31 2.14
N ASP A 213 32.36 -28.86 2.09
CA ASP A 213 32.64 -30.12 2.81
C ASP A 213 32.51 -29.98 4.31
N GLU A 214 32.93 -28.82 4.88
CA GLU A 214 32.87 -28.54 6.32
C GLU A 214 31.44 -28.51 6.82
N GLU A 215 30.54 -27.84 6.13
CA GLU A 215 29.11 -27.80 6.46
C GLU A 215 28.44 -29.16 6.17
N GLY A 216 28.80 -29.80 5.03
CA GLY A 216 28.26 -31.12 4.64
C GLY A 216 28.60 -32.20 5.68
N ASP A 217 29.78 -32.16 6.28
CA ASP A 217 30.17 -33.11 7.33
C ASP A 217 29.32 -33.00 8.60
N ILE A 218 28.84 -31.80 8.96
CA ILE A 218 27.89 -31.63 10.07
C ILE A 218 26.58 -32.36 9.79
N TYR A 219 26.04 -32.23 8.59
CA TYR A 219 24.80 -32.95 8.23
C TYR A 219 24.99 -34.47 8.19
N ARG A 220 26.10 -34.95 7.61
CA ARG A 220 26.40 -36.38 7.49
C ARG A 220 26.57 -37.12 8.83
N GLN A 221 26.74 -36.37 9.94
CA GLN A 221 26.70 -36.96 11.29
C GLN A 221 25.29 -37.46 11.68
N LYS A 222 24.24 -36.91 11.07
CA LYS A 222 22.85 -37.36 11.26
C LYS A 222 22.55 -38.57 10.36
N SER A 223 21.89 -39.57 10.89
CA SER A 223 21.59 -40.84 10.20
C SER A 223 20.84 -40.63 8.87
N GLU A 224 19.97 -39.63 8.83
CA GLU A 224 19.10 -39.30 7.68
C GLU A 224 19.88 -38.72 6.48
N TYR A 225 21.06 -38.11 6.71
CA TYR A 225 21.89 -37.50 5.66
C TYR A 225 23.19 -38.28 5.40
N LYS A 226 23.35 -39.41 6.07
CA LYS A 226 24.58 -40.24 5.97
C LYS A 226 24.81 -40.66 4.52
N GLY A 227 25.97 -40.34 3.97
CA GLY A 227 26.35 -40.69 2.59
C GLY A 227 25.83 -39.76 1.50
N MET A 228 25.10 -38.69 1.85
CA MET A 228 24.72 -37.68 0.86
C MET A 228 25.89 -36.82 0.40
N THR A 229 25.92 -36.52 -0.90
CA THR A 229 26.87 -35.53 -1.44
C THR A 229 26.47 -34.12 -1.13
N ASN A 230 27.40 -33.15 -1.21
CA ASN A 230 27.08 -31.73 -1.02
C ASN A 230 26.04 -31.23 -2.03
N GLU A 231 26.05 -31.77 -3.26
CA GLU A 231 25.03 -31.45 -4.27
C GLU A 231 23.63 -31.91 -3.83
N GLN A 232 23.51 -33.12 -3.29
CA GLN A 232 22.23 -33.63 -2.73
C GLN A 232 21.76 -32.81 -1.53
N LEU A 233 22.66 -32.41 -0.64
CA LEU A 233 22.34 -31.53 0.48
C LEU A 233 21.90 -30.15 -0.01
N ASN A 234 22.54 -29.54 -1.01
CA ASN A 234 22.12 -28.29 -1.60
C ASN A 234 20.74 -28.37 -2.28
N HIS A 235 20.36 -29.50 -2.82
CA HIS A 235 19.01 -29.71 -3.35
C HIS A 235 17.97 -29.85 -2.23
N LEU A 236 18.35 -30.38 -1.09
CA LEU A 236 17.46 -30.53 0.06
C LEU A 236 17.28 -29.20 0.81
N PHE A 237 18.37 -28.49 1.10
CA PHE A 237 18.37 -27.23 1.84
C PHE A 237 18.34 -26.01 0.90
N THR A 238 17.19 -25.75 0.30
CA THR A 238 17.01 -24.65 -0.67
C THR A 238 16.83 -23.28 -0.01
N ALA A 239 16.47 -23.22 1.28
CA ALA A 239 16.31 -21.99 2.04
C ALA A 239 17.50 -21.80 3.01
N ASP A 240 18.17 -20.66 2.91
CA ASP A 240 19.38 -20.37 3.71
C ASP A 240 19.13 -20.45 5.23
N PHE A 241 17.96 -20.05 5.71
CA PHE A 241 17.59 -20.08 7.12
C PHE A 241 17.22 -21.48 7.65
N ASP A 242 17.10 -22.48 6.79
CA ASP A 242 16.91 -23.88 7.19
C ASP A 242 18.24 -24.64 7.33
N ARG A 243 19.35 -23.92 7.11
CA ARG A 243 20.69 -24.49 7.18
C ARG A 243 21.34 -24.27 8.54
N TYR A 244 22.37 -25.05 8.82
CA TYR A 244 23.30 -24.82 9.92
C TYR A 244 24.14 -23.60 9.58
N LEU A 245 24.13 -22.58 10.44
CA LEU A 245 24.90 -21.36 10.24
C LEU A 245 26.34 -21.58 10.73
N MET A 246 27.28 -21.68 9.77
CA MET A 246 28.69 -21.82 10.08
C MET A 246 29.23 -20.58 10.80
N PRO A 247 30.18 -20.68 11.76
CA PRO A 247 30.72 -19.54 12.51
C PRO A 247 31.23 -18.40 11.62
N LYS A 248 31.80 -18.71 10.46
CA LYS A 248 32.29 -17.73 9.46
C LYS A 248 31.20 -16.84 8.88
N TYR A 249 29.92 -17.26 8.95
CA TYR A 249 28.77 -16.51 8.41
C TYR A 249 27.96 -15.77 9.48
N VAL A 250 28.27 -15.92 10.77
CA VAL A 250 27.54 -15.25 11.86
C VAL A 250 27.64 -13.71 11.73
N LYS A 251 28.82 -13.15 11.57
CA LYS A 251 29.00 -11.70 11.41
C LYS A 251 28.27 -11.13 10.17
N PRO A 252 28.39 -11.71 8.98
CA PRO A 252 27.59 -11.28 7.81
C PRO A 252 26.08 -11.32 8.06
N MET A 253 25.59 -12.35 8.76
CA MET A 253 24.18 -12.48 9.09
C MET A 253 23.72 -11.40 10.09
N LEU A 254 24.48 -11.13 11.14
CA LEU A 254 24.19 -10.07 12.09
C LEU A 254 24.20 -8.68 11.43
N HIS A 255 25.10 -8.45 10.47
CA HIS A 255 25.10 -7.21 9.69
C HIS A 255 23.83 -7.09 8.82
N TYR A 256 23.39 -8.17 8.20
CA TYR A 256 22.13 -8.23 7.46
C TYR A 256 20.93 -7.92 8.37
N ASN A 257 20.83 -8.61 9.52
CA ASN A 257 19.76 -8.42 10.48
C ASN A 257 19.72 -6.96 11.00
N LYS A 258 20.90 -6.37 11.33
CA LYS A 258 21.00 -4.97 11.75
C LYS A 258 20.51 -4.00 10.66
N ASN A 259 20.81 -4.27 9.38
CA ASN A 259 20.28 -3.48 8.26
C ASN A 259 18.74 -3.52 8.20
N ASP A 260 18.12 -4.66 8.48
CA ASP A 260 16.65 -4.79 8.50
C ASP A 260 16.03 -4.03 9.68
N VAL A 261 16.67 -4.03 10.86
CA VAL A 261 16.25 -3.21 12.00
C VAL A 261 16.35 -1.71 11.70
N PHE A 262 17.40 -1.27 11.02
CA PHE A 262 17.49 0.12 10.56
C PHE A 262 16.36 0.50 9.58
N LEU A 263 15.93 -0.43 8.73
CA LEU A 263 14.77 -0.20 7.84
C LEU A 263 13.46 0.00 8.63
N VAL A 264 13.28 -0.71 9.75
CA VAL A 264 12.15 -0.48 10.65
C VAL A 264 12.19 0.94 11.23
N CYS A 265 13.36 1.41 11.66
CA CYS A 265 13.55 2.79 12.12
C CYS A 265 13.26 3.80 11.00
N GLU A 266 13.70 3.52 9.77
CA GLU A 266 13.51 4.40 8.61
C GLU A 266 12.04 4.51 8.20
N ILE A 267 11.27 3.43 8.29
CA ILE A 267 9.81 3.49 8.11
C ILE A 267 9.19 4.46 9.14
N ALA A 268 9.59 4.33 10.40
CA ALA A 268 9.08 5.19 11.48
C ALA A 268 9.47 6.66 11.26
N ARG A 269 10.68 6.94 10.75
CA ARG A 269 11.18 8.28 10.45
C ARG A 269 10.44 8.93 9.27
N GLN A 270 10.33 8.22 8.14
CA GLN A 270 9.71 8.77 6.93
C GLN A 270 8.18 8.80 6.99
N LYS A 271 7.56 7.97 7.83
CA LYS A 271 6.10 7.77 7.89
C LYS A 271 5.56 7.88 9.34
N PRO A 272 5.89 8.93 10.09
CA PRO A 272 5.51 9.03 11.50
C PRO A 272 4.00 9.17 11.72
N ASP A 273 3.23 9.69 10.75
CA ASP A 273 1.83 10.08 10.93
C ASP A 273 0.94 8.90 11.29
N GLU A 274 1.15 7.73 10.66
CA GLU A 274 0.38 6.52 10.98
C GLU A 274 0.65 6.03 12.41
N ILE A 275 1.88 6.19 12.87
CA ILE A 275 2.29 5.82 14.23
C ILE A 275 1.68 6.81 15.23
N LYS A 276 1.87 8.13 15.01
CA LYS A 276 1.30 9.19 15.83
C LYS A 276 -0.22 9.07 15.95
N LEU A 277 -0.91 8.79 14.83
CA LEU A 277 -2.34 8.56 14.80
C LEU A 277 -2.77 7.47 15.79
N ARG A 278 -2.05 6.34 15.83
CA ARG A 278 -2.39 5.22 16.73
C ARG A 278 -2.15 5.52 18.19
N TYR A 279 -1.07 6.22 18.51
CA TYR A 279 -0.83 6.68 19.87
C TYR A 279 -1.90 7.67 20.33
N SER A 280 -2.18 8.70 19.54
CA SER A 280 -3.15 9.74 19.88
C SER A 280 -4.57 9.19 20.03
N LEU A 281 -5.04 8.40 19.04
CA LEU A 281 -6.36 7.76 19.13
C LEU A 281 -6.43 6.70 20.24
N GLY A 282 -5.36 5.94 20.40
CA GLY A 282 -5.27 4.93 21.45
C GLY A 282 -5.40 5.55 22.84
N HIS A 283 -4.75 6.68 23.06
CA HIS A 283 -4.87 7.46 24.30
C HIS A 283 -6.27 8.07 24.46
N ALA A 284 -6.77 8.80 23.44
CA ALA A 284 -8.05 9.50 23.50
C ALA A 284 -9.24 8.53 23.71
N PHE A 285 -9.21 7.38 23.04
CA PHE A 285 -10.31 6.43 23.10
C PHE A 285 -10.03 5.18 23.97
N LYS A 286 -8.92 5.15 24.69
CA LYS A 286 -8.50 4.02 25.55
C LYS A 286 -8.52 2.68 24.80
N LEU A 287 -7.92 2.63 23.61
CA LEU A 287 -7.86 1.48 22.72
C LEU A 287 -6.42 1.14 22.40
N ASN A 288 -6.09 -0.16 22.36
CA ASN A 288 -4.82 -0.60 21.79
C ASN A 288 -4.93 -0.65 20.26
N LEU A 289 -4.24 0.28 19.57
CA LEU A 289 -4.27 0.45 18.13
C LEU A 289 -2.92 0.17 17.45
N LEU A 290 -1.84 -0.08 18.21
CA LEU A 290 -0.45 -0.13 17.73
C LEU A 290 -0.14 -1.25 16.72
N CYS A 291 -1.00 -2.28 16.67
CA CYS A 291 -0.94 -3.34 15.66
C CYS A 291 -2.19 -3.36 14.78
N SER A 292 -2.86 -2.20 14.59
CA SER A 292 -4.12 -2.13 13.86
C SER A 292 -3.96 -1.45 12.50
N ALA A 293 -4.40 -2.10 11.42
CA ALA A 293 -4.61 -1.43 10.14
C ALA A 293 -5.72 -0.37 10.24
N ARG A 294 -5.77 0.58 9.31
CA ARG A 294 -6.80 1.63 9.28
C ARG A 294 -8.23 1.06 9.35
N SER A 295 -8.52 -0.03 8.64
CA SER A 295 -9.83 -0.71 8.70
C SER A 295 -10.15 -1.24 10.09
N ASN A 296 -9.16 -1.77 10.81
CA ASN A 296 -9.33 -2.30 12.17
C ASN A 296 -9.50 -1.16 13.20
N ILE A 297 -8.89 0.01 12.97
CA ILE A 297 -9.15 1.22 13.77
C ILE A 297 -10.63 1.61 13.64
N ALA A 298 -11.15 1.64 12.38
CA ALA A 298 -12.56 1.90 12.15
C ALA A 298 -13.47 0.90 12.87
N ASP A 299 -13.13 -0.39 12.83
CA ASP A 299 -13.88 -1.44 13.54
C ASP A 299 -13.94 -1.21 15.04
N LYS A 300 -12.78 -0.96 15.65
CA LYS A 300 -12.68 -0.74 17.09
C LYS A 300 -13.45 0.52 17.54
N LEU A 301 -13.36 1.59 16.76
CA LEU A 301 -14.09 2.82 17.04
C LEU A 301 -15.61 2.64 16.84
N LEU A 302 -16.06 2.04 15.74
CA LEU A 302 -17.47 1.75 15.50
C LEU A 302 -18.09 0.89 16.60
N ASN A 303 -17.40 -0.19 16.98
CA ASN A 303 -17.84 -1.09 18.06
C ASN A 303 -17.98 -0.32 19.38
N LYS A 304 -16.95 0.41 19.78
CA LYS A 304 -16.93 1.16 21.02
C LYS A 304 -18.06 2.21 21.06
N PHE A 305 -18.13 3.02 20.01
CA PHE A 305 -19.13 4.12 19.99
C PHE A 305 -20.57 3.60 19.89
N TYR A 306 -20.82 2.50 19.14
CA TYR A 306 -22.14 1.90 19.12
C TYR A 306 -22.51 1.27 20.46
N SER A 307 -21.58 0.55 21.10
CA SER A 307 -21.76 -0.02 22.42
C SER A 307 -22.11 1.06 23.47
N GLU A 308 -21.34 2.13 23.54
CA GLU A 308 -21.55 3.24 24.49
C GLU A 308 -22.89 3.96 24.28
N ARG A 309 -23.30 4.17 23.03
CA ARG A 309 -24.56 4.89 22.72
C ARG A 309 -25.81 4.03 22.79
N SER A 310 -25.69 2.75 22.51
CA SER A 310 -26.82 1.81 22.60
C SER A 310 -27.02 1.23 24.00
N GLY A 311 -26.00 1.34 24.88
CA GLY A 311 -25.95 0.64 26.17
C GLY A 311 -25.75 -0.88 26.06
N LEU A 312 -25.54 -1.41 24.86
CA LEU A 312 -25.34 -2.82 24.60
C LEU A 312 -23.86 -3.22 24.72
N LYS A 313 -23.58 -4.37 25.30
CA LYS A 313 -22.23 -4.96 25.22
C LYS A 313 -21.93 -5.38 23.77
N GLU A 314 -20.67 -5.35 23.38
CA GLU A 314 -20.26 -5.67 21.99
C GLU A 314 -20.74 -7.05 21.53
N ASP A 315 -20.74 -8.06 22.41
CA ASP A 315 -21.20 -9.43 22.07
C ASP A 315 -22.69 -9.49 21.72
N ALA A 316 -23.50 -8.54 22.21
CA ALA A 316 -24.93 -8.48 21.91
C ALA A 316 -25.24 -8.08 20.47
N PHE A 317 -24.35 -7.36 19.77
CA PHE A 317 -24.59 -6.93 18.40
C PHE A 317 -23.57 -7.45 17.36
N LYS A 318 -22.35 -7.82 17.78
CA LYS A 318 -21.30 -8.30 16.85
C LYS A 318 -21.70 -9.49 15.98
N ASN A 319 -22.64 -10.30 16.44
CA ASN A 319 -23.16 -11.47 15.71
C ASN A 319 -24.44 -11.21 14.93
N LEU A 320 -25.02 -10.01 15.01
CA LEU A 320 -26.24 -9.66 14.29
C LEU A 320 -25.94 -9.37 12.82
N ARG A 321 -26.83 -9.80 11.93
CA ARG A 321 -26.74 -9.63 10.47
C ARG A 321 -28.15 -9.57 9.89
N THR A 322 -28.40 -8.73 8.90
CA THR A 322 -29.64 -8.82 8.10
C THR A 322 -29.32 -9.54 6.80
N GLN A 323 -29.80 -10.78 6.68
CA GLN A 323 -29.68 -11.57 5.47
C GLN A 323 -30.92 -11.44 4.58
N ARG A 324 -30.72 -11.37 3.26
CA ARG A 324 -31.80 -11.23 2.29
C ARG A 324 -31.55 -12.16 1.11
N THR A 325 -32.59 -12.81 0.62
CA THR A 325 -32.55 -13.68 -0.56
C THR A 325 -32.64 -12.90 -1.85
N ALA A 326 -33.36 -11.78 -1.85
CA ALA A 326 -33.59 -10.92 -3.01
C ALA A 326 -33.68 -9.45 -2.60
N LEU A 327 -33.33 -8.56 -3.53
CA LEU A 327 -33.35 -7.10 -3.38
C LEU A 327 -34.09 -6.50 -4.59
N SER A 328 -35.23 -5.85 -4.34
CA SER A 328 -35.99 -5.16 -5.39
C SER A 328 -35.64 -3.68 -5.43
N PHE A 329 -35.22 -3.17 -6.58
CA PHE A 329 -34.90 -1.77 -6.79
C PHE A 329 -36.07 -0.84 -6.54
N LYS A 330 -37.32 -1.29 -6.73
CA LYS A 330 -38.53 -0.54 -6.37
C LYS A 330 -38.57 -0.17 -4.88
N ARG A 331 -37.98 -1.00 -3.98
CA ARG A 331 -37.88 -0.72 -2.54
C ARG A 331 -36.60 0.04 -2.16
N ILE A 332 -35.61 0.03 -3.04
CA ILE A 332 -34.32 0.68 -2.86
C ILE A 332 -34.39 2.15 -3.23
N ILE A 333 -34.99 2.46 -4.40
CA ILE A 333 -35.00 3.81 -4.98
C ILE A 333 -35.90 4.74 -4.15
N PHE A 334 -35.39 5.93 -3.83
CA PHE A 334 -36.12 6.92 -3.05
C PHE A 334 -37.23 7.57 -3.88
N PRO A 335 -38.42 7.81 -3.28
CA PRO A 335 -39.61 8.31 -4.00
C PRO A 335 -39.45 9.71 -4.61
N HIS A 336 -38.55 10.54 -4.05
CA HIS A 336 -38.36 11.91 -4.53
C HIS A 336 -37.50 12.00 -5.80
N ILE A 337 -36.78 10.93 -6.17
CA ILE A 337 -35.96 10.92 -7.40
C ILE A 337 -36.87 10.93 -8.62
N LYS A 338 -36.76 11.98 -9.42
CA LYS A 338 -37.48 12.19 -10.67
C LYS A 338 -36.58 12.80 -11.71
N PHE A 339 -36.79 12.42 -12.97
CA PHE A 339 -36.08 12.98 -14.13
C PHE A 339 -37.00 13.82 -15.00
N LYS A 340 -36.44 14.77 -15.73
CA LYS A 340 -37.14 15.68 -16.64
C LYS A 340 -37.18 15.11 -18.07
N THR A 341 -36.12 14.46 -18.51
CA THR A 341 -35.99 13.90 -19.86
C THR A 341 -36.61 12.52 -19.95
N LYS A 342 -37.25 12.21 -21.10
CA LYS A 342 -37.87 10.91 -21.35
C LYS A 342 -36.88 9.76 -21.22
N GLN A 343 -35.63 9.95 -21.72
CA GLN A 343 -34.56 8.95 -21.67
C GLN A 343 -34.25 8.49 -20.25
N LEU A 344 -34.08 9.44 -19.31
CA LEU A 344 -33.81 9.11 -17.92
C LEU A 344 -35.01 8.65 -17.12
N GLN A 345 -36.21 9.10 -17.51
CA GLN A 345 -37.48 8.55 -16.97
C GLN A 345 -37.60 7.07 -17.30
N ASP A 346 -37.36 6.69 -18.57
CA ASP A 346 -37.42 5.29 -19.02
C ASP A 346 -36.36 4.43 -18.31
N LEU A 347 -35.11 4.94 -18.14
CA LEU A 347 -34.10 4.29 -17.35
C LEU A 347 -34.53 4.06 -15.90
N LEU A 348 -35.16 5.05 -15.26
CA LEU A 348 -35.64 4.93 -13.88
C LEU A 348 -36.74 3.85 -13.77
N GLU A 349 -37.68 3.81 -14.72
CA GLU A 349 -38.75 2.78 -14.74
C GLU A 349 -38.17 1.40 -15.04
N GLU A 350 -37.15 1.29 -15.88
CA GLU A 350 -36.42 0.04 -16.10
C GLU A 350 -35.75 -0.42 -14.81
N MET A 351 -35.04 0.49 -14.15
CA MET A 351 -34.34 0.19 -12.88
C MET A 351 -35.31 -0.29 -11.78
N LYS A 352 -36.47 0.31 -11.66
CA LYS A 352 -37.50 -0.13 -10.69
C LYS A 352 -37.96 -1.59 -10.86
N LYS A 353 -37.81 -2.16 -12.06
CA LYS A 353 -38.14 -3.57 -12.35
C LYS A 353 -37.05 -4.55 -11.95
N VAL A 354 -35.85 -4.07 -11.64
CA VAL A 354 -34.71 -4.92 -11.33
C VAL A 354 -34.91 -5.60 -9.96
N VAL A 355 -34.63 -6.91 -9.93
CA VAL A 355 -34.49 -7.71 -8.71
C VAL A 355 -33.17 -8.44 -8.75
N ILE A 356 -32.33 -8.24 -7.73
CA ILE A 356 -31.04 -8.91 -7.56
C ILE A 356 -31.20 -10.03 -6.55
N TYR A 357 -30.79 -11.23 -6.91
CA TYR A 357 -30.75 -12.40 -6.02
C TYR A 357 -29.37 -12.57 -5.42
N ARG A 358 -29.29 -13.16 -4.22
CA ARG A 358 -28.03 -13.35 -3.48
C ARG A 358 -26.94 -14.06 -4.29
N THR A 359 -27.32 -14.96 -5.18
CA THR A 359 -26.41 -15.73 -6.04
C THR A 359 -25.78 -14.93 -7.17
N ASN A 360 -26.37 -13.78 -7.54
CA ASN A 360 -25.95 -12.95 -8.67
C ASN A 360 -25.36 -11.62 -8.16
N LYS A 361 -24.13 -11.65 -7.63
CA LYS A 361 -23.50 -10.51 -6.96
C LYS A 361 -23.32 -9.27 -7.86
N ASP A 362 -23.16 -9.44 -9.17
CA ASP A 362 -22.81 -8.37 -10.12
C ASP A 362 -23.84 -8.23 -11.26
N SER A 363 -25.12 -8.50 -11.00
CA SER A 363 -26.14 -8.63 -12.05
C SER A 363 -26.72 -7.32 -12.58
N PHE A 364 -26.35 -6.16 -12.02
CA PHE A 364 -26.83 -4.86 -12.49
C PHE A 364 -25.69 -4.00 -13.02
N VAL A 365 -25.68 -3.78 -14.33
CA VAL A 365 -24.88 -2.77 -15.02
C VAL A 365 -25.75 -2.19 -16.13
N ARG A 366 -25.80 -0.86 -16.24
CA ARG A 366 -26.45 -0.14 -17.33
C ARG A 366 -25.52 0.93 -17.86
N GLU A 367 -25.40 0.99 -19.17
CA GLU A 367 -24.72 2.07 -19.87
C GLU A 367 -25.75 2.96 -20.52
N ILE A 368 -25.55 4.26 -20.41
CA ILE A 368 -26.41 5.27 -21.04
C ILE A 368 -25.56 6.38 -21.60
N ASP A 369 -25.77 6.71 -22.87
CA ASP A 369 -25.18 7.89 -23.50
C ASP A 369 -26.13 9.07 -23.30
N PHE A 370 -25.65 10.11 -22.62
CA PHE A 370 -26.45 11.28 -22.31
C PHE A 370 -25.64 12.54 -22.60
N TYR A 371 -26.09 13.34 -23.58
CA TYR A 371 -25.40 14.53 -24.09
C TYR A 371 -23.92 14.30 -24.51
N GLY A 372 -23.62 13.09 -25.04
CA GLY A 372 -22.28 12.74 -25.52
C GLY A 372 -21.35 12.20 -24.46
N THR A 373 -21.79 12.11 -23.21
CA THR A 373 -21.07 11.45 -22.10
C THR A 373 -21.68 10.11 -21.82
N THR A 374 -20.89 9.04 -21.86
CA THR A 374 -21.36 7.67 -21.56
C THR A 374 -21.20 7.37 -20.09
N TYR A 375 -22.32 7.16 -19.41
CA TYR A 375 -22.39 6.81 -17.98
C TYR A 375 -22.60 5.30 -17.82
N THR A 376 -21.88 4.71 -16.89
CA THR A 376 -22.08 3.32 -16.44
C THR A 376 -22.61 3.34 -15.03
N LEU A 377 -23.85 2.89 -14.86
CA LEU A 377 -24.51 2.69 -13.56
C LEU A 377 -24.36 1.23 -13.14
N ALA A 378 -23.81 0.97 -11.97
CA ALA A 378 -23.58 -0.38 -11.48
C ALA A 378 -23.89 -0.48 -9.98
N THR A 379 -23.85 -1.69 -9.41
CA THR A 379 -24.09 -1.91 -7.99
C THR A 379 -23.15 -1.13 -7.06
N GLY A 380 -21.95 -0.78 -7.54
CA GLY A 380 -20.93 -0.06 -6.77
C GLY A 380 -21.02 1.47 -6.82
N GLY A 381 -21.64 2.03 -7.84
CA GLY A 381 -21.74 3.47 -8.06
C GLY A 381 -21.81 3.83 -9.56
N ILE A 382 -21.76 5.12 -9.85
CA ILE A 382 -21.73 5.66 -11.21
C ILE A 382 -20.29 5.98 -11.62
N HIS A 383 -19.96 5.71 -12.88
CA HIS A 383 -18.72 6.13 -13.52
C HIS A 383 -18.98 6.49 -14.97
N THR A 384 -18.28 7.50 -15.46
CA THR A 384 -18.21 7.77 -16.89
C THR A 384 -17.14 6.92 -17.56
N GLN A 385 -17.32 6.64 -18.84
CA GLN A 385 -16.28 6.00 -19.66
C GLN A 385 -15.27 7.06 -20.14
N ASP A 386 -14.38 7.48 -19.23
CA ASP A 386 -13.46 8.54 -19.51
C ASP A 386 -12.37 8.09 -20.48
N LYS A 387 -12.20 8.89 -21.54
CA LYS A 387 -11.08 8.79 -22.47
C LYS A 387 -9.92 9.63 -21.93
N PRO A 388 -8.68 9.31 -22.31
CA PRO A 388 -7.55 10.20 -22.04
C PRO A 388 -7.84 11.61 -22.55
N VAL A 389 -7.59 12.64 -21.72
CA VAL A 389 -7.98 14.01 -22.03
C VAL A 389 -7.06 15.03 -21.40
N ILE A 390 -6.94 16.19 -22.04
CA ILE A 390 -6.34 17.40 -21.50
C ILE A 390 -7.43 18.46 -21.46
N LEU A 391 -7.81 18.87 -20.26
CA LEU A 391 -8.76 19.95 -20.02
C LEU A 391 -8.00 21.19 -19.57
N LYS A 392 -8.17 22.31 -20.26
CA LYS A 392 -7.58 23.60 -19.90
C LYS A 392 -8.67 24.65 -19.85
N SER A 393 -8.78 25.36 -18.73
CA SER A 393 -9.64 26.52 -18.60
C SER A 393 -9.15 27.66 -19.49
N THR A 394 -10.06 28.50 -19.94
CA THR A 394 -9.80 29.61 -20.83
C THR A 394 -10.44 30.90 -20.30
N ASP A 395 -10.42 31.96 -21.07
CA ASP A 395 -11.14 33.21 -20.79
C ASP A 395 -12.68 33.10 -20.96
N LYS A 396 -13.18 32.00 -21.53
CA LYS A 396 -14.61 31.79 -21.81
C LYS A 396 -15.28 30.82 -20.86
N TYR A 397 -14.51 29.88 -20.29
CA TYR A 397 -15.03 28.84 -19.42
C TYR A 397 -13.97 28.33 -18.45
N VAL A 398 -14.41 27.78 -17.32
CA VAL A 398 -13.61 27.09 -16.34
C VAL A 398 -14.06 25.64 -16.22
N TYR A 399 -13.14 24.72 -15.95
CA TYR A 399 -13.46 23.37 -15.52
C TYR A 399 -13.60 23.36 -14.00
N VAL A 400 -14.71 22.80 -13.51
CA VAL A 400 -15.05 22.72 -12.09
C VAL A 400 -15.24 21.26 -11.70
N HIS A 401 -14.58 20.85 -10.64
CA HIS A 401 -14.87 19.59 -9.96
C HIS A 401 -15.81 19.89 -8.80
N HIS A 402 -17.04 19.41 -8.89
CA HIS A 402 -18.07 19.51 -7.87
C HIS A 402 -18.04 18.25 -7.04
N ASP A 403 -17.41 18.29 -5.86
CA ASP A 403 -17.17 17.16 -4.94
C ASP A 403 -18.21 17.13 -3.83
N TYR A 404 -18.93 16.01 -3.68
CA TYR A 404 -19.98 15.90 -2.66
C TYR A 404 -19.35 15.67 -1.28
N THR A 405 -19.66 16.53 -0.33
CA THR A 405 -19.11 16.48 1.02
C THR A 405 -19.58 15.25 1.78
N SER A 406 -18.67 14.26 1.98
CA SER A 406 -18.98 12.99 2.66
C SER A 406 -20.24 12.31 2.13
N TYR A 407 -20.33 12.10 0.82
CA TYR A 407 -21.55 11.74 0.10
C TYR A 407 -22.33 10.57 0.73
N TYR A 408 -21.73 9.39 0.81
CA TYR A 408 -22.39 8.19 1.34
C TYR A 408 -22.82 8.34 2.82
N PRO A 409 -21.97 8.86 3.72
CA PRO A 409 -22.42 9.19 5.07
C PRO A 409 -23.59 10.17 5.13
N SER A 410 -23.61 11.18 4.23
CA SER A 410 -24.72 12.14 4.14
C SER A 410 -26.02 11.46 3.73
N ILE A 411 -25.99 10.53 2.78
CA ILE A 411 -27.16 9.70 2.39
C ILE A 411 -27.63 8.87 3.60
N MET A 412 -26.70 8.21 4.33
CA MET A 412 -27.06 7.41 5.50
C MET A 412 -27.80 8.23 6.57
N ILE A 413 -27.32 9.44 6.84
CA ILE A 413 -27.89 10.34 7.84
C ILE A 413 -29.23 10.91 7.36
N SER A 414 -29.26 11.52 6.15
CA SER A 414 -30.40 12.27 5.65
C SER A 414 -31.63 11.39 5.34
N TYR A 415 -31.41 10.13 5.03
CA TYR A 415 -32.45 9.15 4.65
C TYR A 415 -32.54 7.96 5.61
N GLU A 416 -31.88 8.04 6.77
CA GLU A 416 -31.88 7.00 7.80
C GLU A 416 -31.56 5.60 7.24
N VAL A 417 -30.51 5.50 6.37
CA VAL A 417 -30.13 4.23 5.76
C VAL A 417 -29.28 3.43 6.75
N VAL A 418 -29.92 2.58 7.51
CA VAL A 418 -29.35 1.80 8.61
C VAL A 418 -29.62 0.31 8.41
N PRO A 419 -28.71 -0.60 8.78
CA PRO A 419 -29.02 -2.03 8.85
C PRO A 419 -30.26 -2.30 9.72
N GLU A 420 -31.21 -3.10 9.22
CA GLU A 420 -32.53 -3.32 9.84
C GLU A 420 -32.47 -3.87 11.27
N HIS A 421 -31.43 -4.61 11.60
CA HIS A 421 -31.22 -5.19 12.93
C HIS A 421 -30.66 -4.21 13.97
N LEU A 422 -30.35 -2.97 13.58
CA LEU A 422 -29.76 -1.96 14.46
C LEU A 422 -30.78 -0.89 14.86
N ASN A 423 -30.56 -0.23 15.99
CA ASN A 423 -31.34 0.93 16.38
C ASN A 423 -31.01 2.13 15.48
N THR A 424 -31.99 2.58 14.69
CA THR A 424 -31.83 3.65 13.71
C THR A 424 -31.33 4.95 14.33
N LYS A 425 -31.97 5.43 15.41
CA LYS A 425 -31.56 6.71 16.06
C LYS A 425 -30.14 6.65 16.59
N VAL A 426 -29.78 5.56 17.27
CA VAL A 426 -28.43 5.38 17.81
C VAL A 426 -27.40 5.38 16.71
N PHE A 427 -27.65 4.65 15.62
CA PHE A 427 -26.73 4.53 14.52
C PHE A 427 -26.55 5.85 13.74
N VAL A 428 -27.66 6.51 13.38
CA VAL A 428 -27.62 7.80 12.66
C VAL A 428 -26.89 8.86 13.50
N ASN A 429 -27.20 8.97 14.81
CA ASN A 429 -26.52 9.92 15.71
C ASN A 429 -25.02 9.61 15.82
N MET A 430 -24.62 8.34 15.75
CA MET A 430 -23.20 7.96 15.76
C MET A 430 -22.49 8.39 14.47
N VAL A 431 -23.08 8.13 13.31
CA VAL A 431 -22.50 8.51 12.02
C VAL A 431 -22.44 10.02 11.86
N ASP A 432 -23.50 10.72 12.28
CA ASP A 432 -23.54 12.18 12.26
C ASP A 432 -22.47 12.79 13.20
N TYR A 433 -22.32 12.26 14.40
CA TYR A 433 -21.24 12.67 15.31
C TYR A 433 -19.87 12.55 14.64
N PHE A 434 -19.58 11.42 13.98
CA PHE A 434 -18.30 11.27 13.29
C PHE A 434 -18.13 12.28 12.14
N LYS A 435 -19.19 12.50 11.34
CA LYS A 435 -19.18 13.47 10.25
C LYS A 435 -18.95 14.90 10.77
N GLN A 436 -19.74 15.35 11.73
CA GLN A 436 -19.63 16.70 12.29
C GLN A 436 -18.28 16.93 12.97
N THR A 437 -17.81 15.96 13.76
CA THR A 437 -16.50 16.04 14.41
C THR A 437 -15.38 16.12 13.36
N ARG A 438 -15.45 15.32 12.29
CA ARG A 438 -14.47 15.40 11.20
C ARG A 438 -14.46 16.78 10.53
N VAL A 439 -15.64 17.31 10.20
CA VAL A 439 -15.75 18.64 9.57
C VAL A 439 -15.18 19.70 10.49
N LYS A 440 -15.52 19.67 11.77
CA LYS A 440 -14.96 20.59 12.76
C LYS A 440 -13.44 20.50 12.87
N CYS A 441 -12.89 19.28 12.93
CA CYS A 441 -11.43 19.06 12.92
C CYS A 441 -10.75 19.61 11.65
N LYS A 442 -11.39 19.50 10.47
CA LYS A 442 -10.85 20.02 9.21
C LYS A 442 -10.73 21.55 9.18
N HIS A 443 -11.59 22.24 9.90
CA HIS A 443 -11.71 23.70 9.90
C HIS A 443 -11.22 24.38 11.20
N THR A 444 -10.64 23.63 12.13
CA THR A 444 -10.07 24.18 13.38
C THR A 444 -8.56 23.97 13.36
N ASN A 445 -7.79 25.04 13.55
CA ASN A 445 -6.34 24.94 13.73
C ASN A 445 -6.02 24.36 15.12
N ASP A 446 -4.90 23.66 15.26
CA ASP A 446 -4.48 23.09 16.54
C ASP A 446 -4.27 24.18 17.64
N GLU A 447 -3.89 25.39 17.22
CA GLU A 447 -3.69 26.57 18.07
C GLU A 447 -5.02 27.04 18.69
N ASP A 448 -6.15 26.82 18.02
CA ASP A 448 -7.50 27.13 18.49
C ASP A 448 -8.07 26.03 19.41
N GLY A 449 -7.29 24.98 19.66
CA GLY A 449 -7.61 23.85 20.52
C GLY A 449 -7.96 22.56 19.77
N PHE A 450 -7.87 21.45 20.49
CA PHE A 450 -8.16 20.12 19.95
C PHE A 450 -9.65 19.79 20.03
N VAL A 451 -10.27 19.52 18.89
CA VAL A 451 -11.69 19.09 18.80
C VAL A 451 -11.88 17.72 19.49
N VAL A 452 -10.91 16.80 19.29
CA VAL A 452 -10.81 15.55 20.04
C VAL A 452 -9.69 15.72 21.06
N PRO A 453 -9.98 15.68 22.37
CA PRO A 453 -8.98 15.94 23.39
C PRO A 453 -7.70 15.13 23.22
N GLY A 454 -6.55 15.79 23.16
CA GLY A 454 -5.23 15.18 23.04
C GLY A 454 -4.89 14.64 21.65
N VAL A 455 -5.70 14.93 20.61
CA VAL A 455 -5.44 14.52 19.24
C VAL A 455 -5.36 15.75 18.33
N HIS A 456 -4.27 15.92 17.60
CA HIS A 456 -4.14 16.95 16.57
C HIS A 456 -5.32 16.91 15.59
N ASN A 457 -5.89 18.05 15.26
CA ASN A 457 -7.11 18.14 14.46
C ASN A 457 -6.96 17.48 13.07
N SER A 458 -5.82 17.63 12.41
CA SER A 458 -5.52 16.97 11.15
C SER A 458 -5.55 15.44 11.26
N LEU A 459 -4.97 14.86 12.31
CA LEU A 459 -4.97 13.42 12.58
C LEU A 459 -6.36 12.91 12.96
N ALA A 460 -7.12 13.69 13.74
CA ALA A 460 -8.50 13.35 14.09
C ALA A 460 -9.41 13.36 12.85
N ALA A 461 -9.27 14.36 11.98
CA ALA A 461 -10.02 14.44 10.72
C ALA A 461 -9.72 13.26 9.79
N GLU A 462 -8.44 12.85 9.66
CA GLU A 462 -8.00 11.70 8.89
C GLU A 462 -8.59 10.39 9.45
N ALA A 463 -8.51 10.19 10.77
CA ALA A 463 -9.07 9.01 11.42
C ALA A 463 -10.58 8.89 11.22
N LEU A 464 -11.30 9.97 11.43
CA LEU A 464 -12.76 9.99 11.27
C LEU A 464 -13.17 9.79 9.81
N LYS A 465 -12.38 10.31 8.83
CA LYS A 465 -12.57 10.01 7.41
C LYS A 465 -12.51 8.49 7.15
N ILE A 466 -11.53 7.80 7.77
CA ILE A 466 -11.40 6.35 7.63
C ILE A 466 -12.64 5.64 8.20
N VAL A 467 -13.10 6.05 9.38
CA VAL A 467 -14.26 5.45 10.05
C VAL A 467 -15.52 5.58 9.19
N ILE A 468 -15.86 6.79 8.77
CA ILE A 468 -17.10 7.05 8.02
C ILE A 468 -17.08 6.39 6.64
N ASN A 469 -15.93 6.38 5.95
CA ASN A 469 -15.80 5.71 4.65
C ASN A 469 -15.84 4.19 4.76
N ALA A 470 -15.44 3.61 5.90
CA ALA A 470 -15.48 2.17 6.13
C ALA A 470 -16.91 1.64 6.29
N ILE A 471 -17.86 2.45 6.78
CA ILE A 471 -19.25 2.03 7.10
C ILE A 471 -19.92 1.41 5.88
N TYR A 472 -19.89 2.11 4.74
CA TYR A 472 -20.51 1.63 3.49
C TYR A 472 -19.97 0.27 3.06
N GLY A 473 -18.65 0.10 3.02
CA GLY A 473 -18.04 -1.17 2.66
C GLY A 473 -18.44 -2.32 3.60
N LYS A 474 -18.66 -2.02 4.87
CA LYS A 474 -19.06 -2.99 5.89
C LYS A 474 -20.53 -3.42 5.77
N TYR A 475 -21.41 -2.60 5.17
CA TYR A 475 -22.77 -3.03 4.82
C TYR A 475 -22.78 -4.21 3.83
N GLY A 476 -21.75 -4.33 3.00
CA GLY A 476 -21.61 -5.43 2.04
C GLY A 476 -20.77 -6.61 2.53
N TYR A 477 -20.17 -6.54 3.73
CA TYR A 477 -19.28 -7.58 4.24
C TYR A 477 -20.04 -8.57 5.14
N GLU A 478 -20.31 -9.78 4.65
CA GLU A 478 -21.16 -10.79 5.28
C GLU A 478 -20.74 -11.17 6.71
N ASN A 479 -19.46 -11.09 7.01
CA ASN A 479 -18.92 -11.45 8.33
C ASN A 479 -18.88 -10.28 9.32
N TYR A 480 -19.45 -9.12 8.98
CA TYR A 480 -19.45 -7.95 9.84
C TYR A 480 -20.82 -7.60 10.37
N TRP A 481 -20.90 -7.05 11.59
CA TRP A 481 -22.16 -6.74 12.27
C TRP A 481 -22.98 -5.60 11.62
N LEU A 482 -22.41 -4.85 10.68
CA LEU A 482 -23.15 -3.89 9.85
C LEU A 482 -23.76 -4.51 8.60
N TYR A 483 -23.63 -5.81 8.38
CA TYR A 483 -24.08 -6.43 7.14
C TYR A 483 -25.58 -6.30 6.90
N ASP A 484 -25.94 -5.51 5.90
CA ASP A 484 -27.27 -5.46 5.27
C ASP A 484 -27.12 -4.97 3.82
N ARG A 485 -27.29 -5.88 2.87
CA ARG A 485 -27.19 -5.57 1.44
C ARG A 485 -28.24 -4.58 0.97
N LEU A 486 -29.43 -4.50 1.62
CA LEU A 486 -30.45 -3.49 1.28
C LEU A 486 -29.94 -2.09 1.64
N ALA A 487 -29.38 -1.93 2.84
CA ALA A 487 -28.80 -0.66 3.26
C ALA A 487 -27.64 -0.26 2.34
N GLN A 488 -26.76 -1.19 1.96
CA GLN A 488 -25.69 -0.92 0.99
C GLN A 488 -26.23 -0.41 -0.33
N MET A 489 -27.18 -1.12 -0.93
CA MET A 489 -27.75 -0.78 -2.23
C MET A 489 -28.57 0.52 -2.17
N ARG A 490 -29.21 0.83 -1.05
CA ARG A 490 -29.91 2.13 -0.87
C ARG A 490 -28.96 3.30 -0.93
N VAL A 491 -27.73 3.17 -0.42
CA VAL A 491 -26.71 4.21 -0.54
C VAL A 491 -26.24 4.36 -1.98
N THR A 492 -25.82 3.28 -2.63
CA THR A 492 -25.19 3.38 -3.96
C THR A 492 -26.18 3.65 -5.09
N ILE A 493 -27.35 3.01 -5.11
CA ILE A 493 -28.33 3.20 -6.17
C ILE A 493 -28.92 4.60 -6.11
N ASN A 494 -29.26 5.09 -4.92
CA ASN A 494 -29.79 6.46 -4.82
C ASN A 494 -28.71 7.50 -5.02
N GLY A 495 -27.48 7.28 -4.54
CA GLY A 495 -26.36 8.18 -4.81
C GLY A 495 -26.15 8.41 -6.30
N GLN A 496 -26.03 7.34 -7.10
CA GLN A 496 -25.86 7.50 -8.55
C GLN A 496 -27.08 8.12 -9.26
N LEU A 497 -28.30 7.83 -8.82
CA LEU A 497 -29.49 8.46 -9.39
C LEU A 497 -29.59 9.94 -9.03
N MET A 498 -29.25 10.33 -7.81
CA MET A 498 -29.16 11.76 -7.41
C MET A 498 -28.08 12.49 -8.22
N THR A 499 -26.90 11.88 -8.42
CA THR A 499 -25.88 12.43 -9.32
C THR A 499 -26.42 12.63 -10.73
N MET A 500 -27.14 11.66 -11.28
CA MET A 500 -27.77 11.78 -12.61
C MET A 500 -28.82 12.90 -12.69
N THR A 501 -29.56 13.21 -11.61
CA THR A 501 -30.49 14.37 -11.61
C THR A 501 -29.74 15.70 -11.70
N LEU A 502 -28.54 15.80 -11.09
CA LEU A 502 -27.68 16.97 -11.23
C LEU A 502 -27.14 17.06 -12.66
N CYS A 503 -26.58 15.98 -13.20
CA CYS A 503 -26.08 15.93 -14.57
C CYS A 503 -27.16 16.34 -15.58
N GLU A 504 -28.41 15.82 -15.43
CA GLU A 504 -29.55 16.20 -16.26
C GLU A 504 -29.84 17.70 -16.21
N SER A 505 -29.90 18.26 -15.01
CA SER A 505 -30.22 19.69 -14.83
C SER A 505 -29.14 20.61 -15.43
N LEU A 506 -27.87 20.24 -15.31
CA LEU A 506 -26.73 20.96 -15.86
C LEU A 506 -26.71 20.88 -17.40
N GLU A 507 -26.89 19.70 -17.97
CA GLU A 507 -26.93 19.55 -19.44
C GLU A 507 -28.12 20.28 -20.08
N LEU A 508 -29.29 20.25 -19.46
CA LEU A 508 -30.47 21.01 -19.92
C LEU A 508 -30.22 22.54 -19.85
N ALA A 509 -29.37 23.02 -18.95
CA ALA A 509 -28.94 24.40 -18.88
C ALA A 509 -27.78 24.70 -19.86
N GLY A 510 -27.29 23.71 -20.60
CA GLY A 510 -26.16 23.83 -21.52
C GLY A 510 -24.80 23.96 -20.80
N ILE A 511 -24.68 23.37 -19.61
CA ILE A 511 -23.43 23.20 -18.86
C ILE A 511 -23.03 21.73 -19.02
N HIS A 512 -21.96 21.49 -19.77
CA HIS A 512 -21.59 20.12 -20.13
C HIS A 512 -20.87 19.37 -19.00
N VAL A 513 -21.35 18.16 -18.70
CA VAL A 513 -20.73 17.24 -17.74
C VAL A 513 -19.68 16.40 -18.46
N VAL A 514 -18.41 16.65 -18.15
CA VAL A 514 -17.26 15.98 -18.79
C VAL A 514 -17.03 14.59 -18.22
N SER A 515 -17.17 14.46 -16.89
CA SER A 515 -16.95 13.21 -16.17
C SER A 515 -17.80 13.16 -14.91
N ALA A 516 -18.22 11.96 -14.54
CA ALA A 516 -18.85 11.69 -13.25
C ALA A 516 -18.20 10.46 -12.61
N ASN A 517 -17.94 10.57 -11.32
CA ASN A 517 -17.43 9.48 -10.51
C ASN A 517 -18.25 9.46 -9.21
N THR A 518 -18.46 8.35 -8.64
CA THR A 518 -19.25 8.01 -7.44
C THR A 518 -19.64 9.18 -6.53
N ASP A 519 -18.74 10.09 -6.24
CA ASP A 519 -18.82 11.17 -5.23
C ASP A 519 -18.59 12.59 -5.77
N GLY A 520 -18.53 12.75 -7.10
CA GLY A 520 -18.35 14.06 -7.73
C GLY A 520 -18.50 14.05 -9.24
N ILE A 521 -18.57 15.24 -9.82
CA ILE A 521 -18.65 15.45 -11.28
C ILE A 521 -17.64 16.51 -11.71
N VAL A 522 -17.12 16.39 -12.93
CA VAL A 522 -16.32 17.43 -13.59
C VAL A 522 -17.15 18.05 -14.70
N ILE A 523 -17.29 19.37 -14.68
CA ILE A 523 -18.08 20.12 -15.63
C ILE A 523 -17.23 21.13 -16.38
N LYS A 524 -17.67 21.48 -17.58
CA LYS A 524 -17.21 22.65 -18.35
C LYS A 524 -18.19 23.78 -18.14
N LEU A 525 -17.84 24.73 -17.27
CA LEU A 525 -18.70 25.85 -16.87
C LEU A 525 -18.35 27.12 -17.66
N PRO A 526 -19.22 27.57 -18.59
CA PRO A 526 -19.10 28.90 -19.20
C PRO A 526 -19.30 30.00 -18.17
N TYR A 527 -18.50 31.07 -18.22
CA TYR A 527 -18.56 32.17 -17.24
C TYR A 527 -19.91 32.90 -17.23
N ASP A 528 -20.60 32.96 -18.33
CA ASP A 528 -21.95 33.54 -18.48
C ASP A 528 -23.07 32.66 -17.83
N LYS A 529 -22.72 31.45 -17.38
CA LYS A 529 -23.67 30.50 -16.76
C LYS A 529 -23.41 30.24 -15.28
N ILE A 530 -22.54 30.99 -14.64
CA ILE A 530 -22.19 30.80 -13.22
C ILE A 530 -23.42 30.92 -12.32
N ASP A 531 -24.27 31.92 -12.54
CA ASP A 531 -25.46 32.14 -11.69
C ASP A 531 -26.46 30.98 -11.84
N ILE A 532 -26.68 30.49 -13.06
CA ILE A 532 -27.54 29.33 -13.32
C ILE A 532 -26.94 28.07 -12.67
N TYR A 533 -25.64 27.88 -12.78
CA TYR A 533 -24.93 26.78 -12.11
C TYR A 533 -25.15 26.80 -10.61
N ASN A 534 -24.89 27.94 -9.98
CA ASN A 534 -25.05 28.12 -8.54
C ASN A 534 -26.49 27.84 -8.10
N GLN A 535 -27.48 28.30 -8.86
CA GLN A 535 -28.89 28.02 -8.58
C GLN A 535 -29.20 26.52 -8.69
N ILE A 536 -28.78 25.84 -9.76
CA ILE A 536 -28.99 24.39 -9.94
C ILE A 536 -28.36 23.61 -8.80
N CYS A 537 -27.10 23.90 -8.44
CA CYS A 537 -26.41 23.23 -7.33
C CYS A 537 -27.11 23.46 -5.98
N LYS A 538 -27.58 24.68 -5.73
CA LYS A 538 -28.33 25.01 -4.51
C LYS A 538 -29.64 24.21 -4.45
N GLU A 539 -30.45 24.23 -5.51
CA GLU A 539 -31.71 23.51 -5.58
C GLU A 539 -31.50 21.98 -5.43
N TRP A 540 -30.44 21.46 -6.05
CA TRP A 540 -30.09 20.04 -5.93
C TRP A 540 -29.66 19.69 -4.50
N ASN A 541 -28.83 20.54 -3.86
CA ASN A 541 -28.38 20.38 -2.48
C ASN A 541 -29.57 20.36 -1.50
N GLU A 542 -30.52 21.31 -1.66
CA GLU A 542 -31.70 21.39 -0.83
C GLU A 542 -32.64 20.17 -1.04
N THR A 543 -32.89 19.81 -2.30
CA THR A 543 -33.78 18.67 -2.65
C THR A 543 -33.21 17.34 -2.11
N ASN A 544 -31.92 17.13 -2.22
CA ASN A 544 -31.26 15.88 -1.85
C ASN A 544 -30.66 15.92 -0.42
N ARG A 545 -30.75 17.04 0.29
CA ARG A 545 -30.17 17.23 1.63
C ARG A 545 -28.66 16.94 1.65
N MET A 546 -27.96 17.41 0.61
CA MET A 546 -26.53 17.21 0.42
C MET A 546 -25.77 18.54 0.51
N SER A 547 -24.46 18.47 0.50
CA SER A 547 -23.55 19.60 0.35
C SER A 547 -22.39 19.18 -0.56
N ALA A 548 -21.81 20.14 -1.25
CA ALA A 548 -20.66 19.93 -2.10
C ALA A 548 -19.72 21.14 -2.03
N ASP A 549 -18.47 20.90 -2.37
CA ASP A 549 -17.40 21.90 -2.51
C ASP A 549 -16.94 21.94 -3.98
N ASP A 550 -16.61 23.12 -4.49
CA ASP A 550 -16.13 23.30 -5.85
C ASP A 550 -14.61 23.51 -5.88
N GLU A 551 -13.93 22.72 -6.72
CA GLU A 551 -12.53 22.92 -7.06
C GLU A 551 -12.41 23.35 -8.51
N HIS A 552 -11.75 24.48 -8.76
CA HIS A 552 -11.57 25.04 -10.08
C HIS A 552 -10.22 24.65 -10.64
N TYR A 553 -10.20 24.08 -11.84
CA TYR A 553 -8.98 23.64 -12.51
C TYR A 553 -8.45 24.69 -13.48
N LYS A 554 -7.15 25.01 -13.39
CA LYS A 554 -6.40 25.61 -14.52
C LYS A 554 -6.20 24.56 -15.60
N MET A 555 -5.83 23.33 -15.18
CA MET A 555 -5.60 22.23 -16.08
C MET A 555 -5.86 20.89 -15.38
N LEU A 556 -6.46 19.95 -16.08
CA LEU A 556 -6.54 18.53 -15.72
C LEU A 556 -5.99 17.70 -16.89
N VAL A 557 -5.03 16.84 -16.60
CA VAL A 557 -4.47 15.86 -17.54
C VAL A 557 -4.80 14.48 -17.02
N SER A 558 -5.60 13.74 -17.75
CA SER A 558 -6.09 12.43 -17.34
C SER A 558 -5.84 11.38 -18.40
N LEU A 559 -5.28 10.24 -17.97
CA LEU A 559 -5.23 9.00 -18.74
C LEU A 559 -6.49 8.16 -18.49
N ASN A 560 -7.05 8.24 -17.30
CA ASN A 560 -8.32 7.67 -16.85
C ASN A 560 -8.60 8.13 -15.41
N VAL A 561 -9.77 7.81 -14.85
CA VAL A 561 -10.22 8.20 -13.48
C VAL A 561 -9.24 7.87 -12.34
N ASN A 562 -8.30 6.96 -12.54
CA ASN A 562 -7.33 6.53 -11.53
C ASN A 562 -5.90 6.99 -11.81
N ASN A 563 -5.65 7.64 -12.96
CA ASN A 563 -4.33 8.07 -13.38
C ASN A 563 -4.44 9.47 -14.00
N TYR A 564 -4.29 10.49 -13.18
CA TYR A 564 -4.38 11.89 -13.59
C TYR A 564 -3.49 12.79 -12.72
N PHE A 565 -3.28 14.00 -13.16
CA PHE A 565 -2.90 15.12 -12.33
C PHE A 565 -3.71 16.35 -12.69
N ASP A 566 -3.90 17.25 -11.72
CA ASP A 566 -4.54 18.54 -11.93
C ASP A 566 -3.73 19.68 -11.33
N ILE A 567 -3.93 20.86 -11.91
CA ILE A 567 -3.44 22.15 -11.42
C ILE A 567 -4.68 22.99 -11.14
N GLN A 568 -4.94 23.26 -9.87
CA GLN A 568 -6.07 24.06 -9.44
C GLN A 568 -5.83 25.56 -9.68
N SER A 569 -6.89 26.35 -9.61
CA SER A 569 -6.81 27.80 -9.82
C SER A 569 -5.95 28.54 -8.78
N ASN A 570 -5.76 27.95 -7.61
CA ASN A 570 -4.89 28.42 -6.53
C ASN A 570 -3.47 27.83 -6.59
N ASP A 571 -3.07 27.24 -7.72
CA ASP A 571 -1.79 26.57 -7.95
C ASP A 571 -1.55 25.30 -7.13
N LYS A 572 -2.55 24.80 -6.41
CA LYS A 572 -2.48 23.51 -5.76
C LYS A 572 -2.39 22.42 -6.83
N LEU A 573 -1.49 21.44 -6.59
CA LEU A 573 -1.27 20.29 -7.46
C LEU A 573 -1.82 19.02 -6.79
N GLU A 574 -2.60 18.26 -7.54
CA GLU A 574 -2.97 16.91 -7.14
C GLU A 574 -2.50 15.88 -8.17
N TYR A 575 -2.08 14.72 -7.67
CA TYR A 575 -1.59 13.62 -8.50
C TYR A 575 -2.24 12.31 -8.08
N LYS A 576 -2.54 11.46 -9.05
CA LYS A 576 -3.09 10.13 -8.80
C LYS A 576 -2.52 9.07 -9.74
N GLY A 577 -2.24 7.91 -9.16
CA GLY A 577 -1.84 6.72 -9.90
C GLY A 577 -0.51 6.86 -10.64
N ALA A 578 -0.45 6.34 -11.86
CA ALA A 578 0.78 6.31 -12.67
C ALA A 578 1.31 7.70 -13.07
N LEU A 579 0.52 8.76 -12.89
CA LEU A 579 0.95 10.14 -13.12
C LEU A 579 1.44 10.84 -11.84
N ASP A 580 1.52 10.14 -10.72
CA ASP A 580 2.07 10.65 -9.46
C ASP A 580 3.54 10.23 -9.32
N PRO A 581 4.51 11.16 -9.46
CA PRO A 581 5.93 10.85 -9.29
C PRO A 581 6.29 10.35 -7.88
N LYS A 582 5.46 10.68 -6.89
CA LYS A 582 5.67 10.37 -5.47
C LYS A 582 4.74 9.28 -4.93
N GLN A 583 4.00 8.55 -5.80
CA GLN A 583 3.03 7.56 -5.34
C GLN A 583 3.64 6.48 -4.43
N TYR A 584 4.90 6.11 -4.68
CA TYR A 584 5.61 5.06 -3.91
C TYR A 584 5.92 5.51 -2.49
N ILE A 585 6.20 6.80 -2.33
CA ILE A 585 6.45 7.41 -1.03
C ILE A 585 5.14 7.61 -0.28
N LYS A 586 4.05 8.01 -0.98
CA LYS A 586 2.73 8.19 -0.37
C LYS A 586 2.09 6.87 0.08
N ASP A 587 2.22 5.82 -0.73
CA ASP A 587 1.67 4.49 -0.44
C ASP A 587 2.74 3.40 -0.58
N LEU A 588 3.24 2.93 0.55
CA LEU A 588 4.25 1.87 0.63
C LEU A 588 3.80 0.54 0.01
N LYS A 589 2.50 0.35 -0.29
CA LYS A 589 1.99 -0.83 -1.00
C LYS A 589 2.28 -0.79 -2.50
N LYS A 590 2.46 0.39 -3.07
CA LYS A 590 2.73 0.54 -4.52
C LYS A 590 4.11 0.01 -4.88
N GLY A 591 4.20 -0.64 -6.03
CA GLY A 591 5.49 -1.07 -6.58
C GLY A 591 6.30 0.11 -7.07
N TYR A 592 7.61 0.09 -6.85
CA TYR A 592 8.53 1.12 -7.32
C TYR A 592 8.88 0.88 -8.80
N ASP A 593 8.64 1.85 -9.66
CA ASP A 593 8.89 1.72 -11.09
C ASP A 593 9.10 3.08 -11.76
N MET A 594 10.35 3.45 -11.93
CA MET A 594 10.81 4.62 -12.70
C MET A 594 10.01 5.91 -12.45
N PRO A 595 10.06 6.52 -11.25
CA PRO A 595 9.38 7.79 -10.96
C PRO A 595 9.68 8.91 -11.95
N ILE A 596 10.86 8.90 -12.56
CA ILE A 596 11.28 9.87 -13.57
C ILE A 596 10.33 9.94 -14.77
N VAL A 597 9.67 8.81 -15.11
CA VAL A 597 8.72 8.78 -16.22
C VAL A 597 7.49 9.65 -15.92
N ALA A 598 6.93 9.51 -14.71
CA ALA A 598 5.79 10.34 -14.28
C ALA A 598 6.20 11.82 -14.18
N THR A 599 7.41 12.11 -13.67
CA THR A 599 7.99 13.46 -13.63
C THR A 599 8.07 14.06 -15.03
N ALA A 600 8.63 13.33 -16.00
CA ALA A 600 8.78 13.81 -17.36
C ALA A 600 7.43 14.05 -18.07
N VAL A 601 6.42 13.21 -17.79
CA VAL A 601 5.05 13.40 -18.29
C VAL A 601 4.43 14.67 -17.71
N PHE A 602 4.60 14.91 -16.41
CA PHE A 602 4.10 16.10 -15.75
C PHE A 602 4.76 17.37 -16.34
N GLU A 603 6.09 17.44 -16.38
CA GLU A 603 6.84 18.57 -16.90
C GLU A 603 6.45 18.89 -18.36
N TYR A 604 6.23 17.85 -19.16
CA TYR A 604 5.81 17.99 -20.54
C TYR A 604 4.45 18.69 -20.68
N PHE A 605 3.44 18.30 -19.92
CA PHE A 605 2.09 18.87 -20.03
C PHE A 605 1.91 20.16 -19.23
N ALA A 606 2.52 20.25 -18.05
CA ALA A 606 2.37 21.40 -17.16
C ALA A 606 3.21 22.61 -17.57
N HIS A 607 4.46 22.37 -17.95
CA HIS A 607 5.45 23.42 -18.18
C HIS A 607 5.93 23.49 -19.65
N GLY A 608 5.57 22.51 -20.49
CA GLY A 608 6.04 22.43 -21.88
C GLY A 608 7.51 22.03 -22.01
N THR A 609 8.13 21.55 -20.93
CA THR A 609 9.53 21.09 -20.92
C THR A 609 9.65 19.82 -21.75
N SER A 610 10.68 19.73 -22.61
CA SER A 610 10.87 18.49 -23.37
C SER A 610 11.15 17.32 -22.45
N VAL A 611 10.64 16.13 -22.82
CA VAL A 611 10.89 14.90 -22.06
C VAL A 611 12.39 14.65 -21.91
N MET A 612 13.18 14.88 -22.98
CA MET A 612 14.62 14.66 -22.97
C MET A 612 15.35 15.60 -22.02
N ASP A 613 14.94 16.88 -21.96
CA ASP A 613 15.54 17.86 -21.05
C ASP A 613 15.26 17.49 -19.59
N THR A 614 14.02 17.07 -19.28
CA THR A 614 13.68 16.57 -17.94
C THR A 614 14.55 15.38 -17.55
N LEU A 615 14.72 14.39 -18.46
CA LEU A 615 15.52 13.21 -18.20
C LEU A 615 17.00 13.54 -17.99
N ARG A 616 17.61 14.42 -18.82
CA ARG A 616 19.03 14.76 -18.71
C ARG A 616 19.35 15.65 -17.52
N ASN A 617 18.43 16.50 -17.09
CA ASN A 617 18.63 17.41 -15.97
C ASN A 617 18.31 16.79 -14.61
N HIS A 618 17.66 15.62 -14.57
CA HIS A 618 17.33 14.93 -13.33
C HIS A 618 18.58 14.37 -12.67
N LYS A 619 18.70 14.49 -11.34
CA LYS A 619 19.93 14.16 -10.60
C LYS A 619 19.86 12.87 -9.79
N ASP A 620 18.66 12.40 -9.46
CA ASP A 620 18.50 11.20 -8.63
C ASP A 620 18.42 9.94 -9.49
N ILE A 621 19.49 9.12 -9.43
CA ILE A 621 19.55 7.84 -10.15
C ILE A 621 18.47 6.86 -9.69
N LEU A 622 18.02 6.94 -8.44
CA LEU A 622 17.01 6.03 -7.93
C LEU A 622 15.66 6.23 -8.64
N ASP A 623 15.38 7.43 -9.15
CA ASP A 623 14.16 7.70 -9.92
C ASP A 623 14.17 7.05 -11.31
N PHE A 624 15.33 6.65 -11.83
CA PHE A 624 15.47 5.83 -13.04
C PHE A 624 15.33 4.33 -12.78
N CYS A 625 15.33 3.91 -11.52
CA CYS A 625 15.36 2.49 -11.17
C CYS A 625 14.00 1.81 -11.33
N LYS A 626 14.10 0.55 -11.71
CA LYS A 626 13.06 -0.49 -11.58
C LYS A 626 13.48 -1.50 -10.54
N THR A 627 12.50 -2.29 -10.10
CA THR A 627 12.79 -3.41 -9.21
C THR A 627 12.15 -4.69 -9.72
N GLN A 628 12.83 -5.79 -9.48
CA GLN A 628 12.36 -7.12 -9.85
C GLN A 628 12.57 -8.07 -8.67
N ASN A 629 11.50 -8.70 -8.20
CA ASN A 629 11.58 -9.83 -7.28
C ASN A 629 11.24 -11.09 -8.08
N VAL A 630 12.17 -12.02 -8.19
CA VAL A 630 11.97 -13.26 -8.95
C VAL A 630 11.37 -14.39 -8.12
N GLY A 631 11.22 -14.20 -6.81
CA GLY A 631 10.72 -15.20 -5.87
C GLY A 631 11.83 -16.13 -5.34
N LYS A 632 11.57 -16.77 -4.19
CA LYS A 632 12.57 -17.58 -3.46
C LYS A 632 13.12 -18.77 -4.22
N GLN A 633 12.33 -19.35 -5.14
CA GLN A 633 12.74 -20.48 -5.99
C GLN A 633 13.66 -20.12 -7.16
N PHE A 634 13.92 -18.82 -7.36
CA PHE A 634 14.75 -18.34 -8.45
C PHE A 634 15.94 -17.54 -7.92
N GLU A 635 16.97 -17.42 -8.74
CA GLU A 635 18.07 -16.49 -8.60
C GLU A 635 18.15 -15.56 -9.80
N VAL A 636 18.74 -14.39 -9.63
CA VAL A 636 19.09 -13.51 -10.75
C VAL A 636 20.51 -13.85 -11.19
N VAL A 637 20.66 -14.18 -12.46
CA VAL A 637 21.97 -14.53 -13.06
C VAL A 637 22.26 -13.59 -14.22
N TYR A 638 23.56 -13.27 -14.41
CA TYR A 638 24.04 -12.47 -15.52
C TYR A 638 25.52 -12.72 -15.77
N GLU A 639 25.98 -12.41 -16.98
CA GLU A 639 27.39 -12.48 -17.32
C GLU A 639 28.05 -11.12 -17.16
N LYS A 640 29.26 -11.11 -16.56
CA LYS A 640 30.11 -9.95 -16.43
C LYS A 640 31.50 -10.25 -16.99
N VAL A 641 32.10 -9.30 -17.67
CA VAL A 641 33.48 -9.42 -18.14
C VAL A 641 34.41 -8.96 -17.01
N VAL A 642 35.23 -9.87 -16.50
CA VAL A 642 36.25 -9.59 -15.48
C VAL A 642 37.61 -9.99 -16.04
N LYS A 643 38.54 -9.02 -16.14
CA LYS A 643 39.88 -9.23 -16.73
C LYS A 643 39.85 -9.94 -18.09
N GLY A 644 38.90 -9.53 -18.98
CA GLY A 644 38.73 -10.10 -20.31
C GLY A 644 38.03 -11.45 -20.40
N LYS A 645 37.67 -12.08 -19.28
CA LYS A 645 36.92 -13.35 -19.23
C LYS A 645 35.47 -13.11 -18.86
N ARG A 646 34.56 -13.83 -19.53
CA ARG A 646 33.14 -13.85 -19.12
C ARG A 646 33.00 -14.70 -17.86
N VAL A 647 32.44 -14.11 -16.83
CA VAL A 647 32.16 -14.76 -15.54
C VAL A 647 30.67 -14.66 -15.29
N GLU A 648 30.04 -15.78 -15.03
CA GLU A 648 28.65 -15.79 -14.56
C GLU A 648 28.59 -15.31 -13.12
N VAL A 649 27.69 -14.37 -12.85
CA VAL A 649 27.43 -13.82 -11.53
C VAL A 649 26.00 -14.19 -11.11
N ARG A 650 25.86 -14.72 -9.90
CA ARG A 650 24.59 -15.02 -9.25
C ARG A 650 24.31 -13.95 -8.22
N SER A 651 23.14 -13.33 -8.34
CA SER A 651 22.69 -12.24 -7.45
C SER A 651 21.48 -12.69 -6.64
N GLN A 652 21.16 -11.89 -5.62
CA GLN A 652 19.99 -12.08 -4.79
C GLN A 652 18.69 -12.07 -5.62
N PRO A 653 17.58 -12.70 -5.13
CA PRO A 653 16.30 -12.76 -5.84
C PRO A 653 15.67 -11.39 -6.07
N HIS A 654 15.98 -10.42 -5.25
CA HIS A 654 15.47 -9.06 -5.31
C HIS A 654 16.55 -8.11 -5.83
N VAL A 655 16.31 -7.51 -6.99
CA VAL A 655 17.26 -6.59 -7.62
C VAL A 655 16.61 -5.24 -7.93
N ARG A 656 17.36 -4.17 -7.68
CA ARG A 656 17.10 -2.82 -8.14
C ARG A 656 18.09 -2.51 -9.26
N PHE A 657 17.62 -1.97 -10.36
CA PHE A 657 18.42 -1.68 -11.54
C PHE A 657 17.85 -0.53 -12.37
N TYR A 658 18.67 0.08 -13.17
CA TYR A 658 18.26 1.02 -14.23
C TYR A 658 18.70 0.53 -15.61
N VAL A 659 17.97 0.94 -16.66
CA VAL A 659 18.31 0.57 -18.05
C VAL A 659 19.49 1.44 -18.51
N SER A 660 20.52 0.78 -19.04
CA SER A 660 21.81 1.41 -19.35
C SER A 660 22.24 1.10 -20.79
N THR A 661 23.03 2.00 -21.39
CA THR A 661 23.69 1.74 -22.68
C THR A 661 24.88 0.79 -22.56
N LYS A 662 25.47 0.67 -21.36
CA LYS A 662 26.60 -0.20 -21.03
C LYS A 662 26.27 -1.07 -19.82
N GLY A 663 25.41 -2.05 -20.01
CA GLY A 663 24.93 -2.90 -18.92
C GLY A 663 25.04 -4.39 -19.23
N VAL A 664 24.44 -5.19 -18.35
CA VAL A 664 24.32 -6.64 -18.47
C VAL A 664 22.88 -7.05 -18.73
N VAL A 665 22.66 -8.14 -19.46
CA VAL A 665 21.33 -8.73 -19.57
C VAL A 665 21.14 -9.66 -18.37
N ILE A 666 20.09 -9.39 -17.58
CA ILE A 666 19.75 -10.19 -16.41
C ILE A 666 18.72 -11.26 -16.75
N MET A 667 18.87 -12.43 -16.14
CA MET A 667 17.95 -13.56 -16.27
C MET A 667 17.55 -14.05 -14.88
N LYS A 668 16.39 -14.66 -14.76
CA LYS A 668 16.05 -15.50 -13.61
C LYS A 668 16.33 -16.96 -13.96
N GLU A 669 16.95 -17.67 -13.03
CA GLU A 669 17.21 -19.12 -13.13
C GLU A 669 16.49 -19.83 -11.99
N HIS A 670 15.79 -20.89 -12.30
CA HIS A 670 15.14 -21.74 -11.28
C HIS A 670 16.19 -22.59 -10.59
N LYS A 671 16.31 -22.47 -9.26
CA LYS A 671 17.38 -23.09 -8.43
C LYS A 671 17.50 -24.62 -8.61
N VAL A 672 16.38 -25.32 -8.84
CA VAL A 672 16.35 -26.79 -8.96
C VAL A 672 16.46 -27.24 -10.41
N THR A 673 15.72 -26.60 -11.34
CA THR A 673 15.65 -27.09 -12.73
C THR A 673 16.66 -26.43 -13.67
N GLY A 674 17.36 -25.37 -13.23
CA GLY A 674 18.28 -24.59 -14.05
C GLY A 674 17.60 -23.80 -15.19
N LYS A 675 16.26 -23.83 -15.29
CA LYS A 675 15.54 -23.15 -16.37
C LYS A 675 15.70 -21.63 -16.26
N ARG A 676 16.16 -21.00 -17.35
CA ARG A 676 16.40 -19.56 -17.44
C ARG A 676 15.29 -18.84 -18.20
N SER A 677 15.00 -17.60 -17.77
CA SER A 677 14.10 -16.67 -18.46
C SER A 677 14.67 -15.26 -18.36
N VAL A 678 14.65 -14.52 -19.45
CA VAL A 678 15.17 -13.16 -19.54
C VAL A 678 14.30 -12.19 -18.75
N LEU A 679 14.92 -11.28 -18.01
CA LEU A 679 14.30 -10.17 -17.29
C LEU A 679 14.48 -8.84 -18.04
N ALA A 680 13.77 -7.79 -17.60
CA ALA A 680 13.84 -6.44 -18.16
C ALA A 680 13.66 -6.40 -19.70
N SER A 681 12.87 -7.33 -20.25
CA SER A 681 12.66 -7.48 -21.72
C SER A 681 13.97 -7.62 -22.52
N GLY A 682 15.04 -8.16 -21.91
CA GLY A 682 16.35 -8.33 -22.52
C GLY A 682 17.16 -7.05 -22.70
N LYS A 683 16.71 -5.93 -22.15
CA LYS A 683 17.47 -4.68 -22.18
C LYS A 683 18.71 -4.78 -21.29
N PRO A 684 19.85 -4.20 -21.70
CA PRO A 684 21.00 -4.07 -20.82
C PRO A 684 20.67 -3.18 -19.60
N VAL A 685 21.07 -3.64 -18.41
CA VAL A 685 20.82 -2.93 -17.16
C VAL A 685 22.06 -2.83 -16.29
N GLN A 686 22.11 -1.83 -15.45
CA GLN A 686 23.06 -1.75 -14.33
C GLN A 686 22.32 -2.08 -13.04
N ILE A 687 22.77 -3.11 -12.32
CA ILE A 687 22.23 -3.46 -11.00
C ILE A 687 22.75 -2.46 -9.98
N LEU A 688 21.84 -1.94 -9.14
CA LEU A 688 22.10 -0.90 -8.14
C LEU A 688 21.52 -1.29 -6.78
N ASN A 689 21.82 -2.48 -6.29
CA ASN A 689 21.39 -2.93 -4.96
C ASN A 689 22.05 -2.13 -3.84
N LEU A 690 23.34 -1.85 -3.98
CA LEU A 690 24.08 -0.91 -3.14
C LEU A 690 24.30 0.36 -3.95
N LEU A 691 23.82 1.49 -3.42
CA LEU A 691 24.09 2.81 -3.99
C LEU A 691 25.56 3.16 -3.79
N ASP A 692 26.13 3.82 -4.76
CA ASP A 692 27.45 4.45 -4.71
C ASP A 692 27.33 5.96 -4.96
N ASP A 693 28.32 6.73 -4.61
CA ASP A 693 28.32 8.19 -4.72
C ASP A 693 28.73 8.72 -6.12
N LYS A 694 28.60 7.90 -7.16
CA LYS A 694 28.87 8.31 -8.54
C LYS A 694 27.88 9.35 -9.02
N ASP A 695 28.39 10.36 -9.71
CA ASP A 695 27.54 11.33 -10.42
C ASP A 695 26.68 10.65 -11.50
N ILE A 696 25.52 11.23 -11.77
CA ILE A 696 24.57 10.66 -12.73
C ILE A 696 25.15 10.64 -14.15
N SER A 697 26.02 11.57 -14.51
CA SER A 697 26.70 11.64 -15.81
C SER A 697 27.63 10.45 -16.09
N GLU A 698 28.11 9.78 -15.04
CA GLU A 698 28.98 8.59 -15.14
C GLU A 698 28.23 7.27 -15.34
N ARG A 699 26.88 7.29 -15.28
CA ARG A 699 26.08 6.05 -15.14
C ARG A 699 25.67 5.40 -16.44
N ASN A 700 25.96 5.99 -17.60
CA ASN A 700 25.59 5.47 -18.92
C ASN A 700 24.08 5.12 -19.02
N ILE A 701 23.20 6.03 -18.57
CA ILE A 701 21.75 5.84 -18.60
C ILE A 701 21.27 5.77 -20.06
N ASN A 702 20.39 4.84 -20.35
CA ASN A 702 19.72 4.76 -21.64
C ASN A 702 18.52 5.71 -21.67
N TYR A 703 18.76 7.00 -21.89
CA TYR A 703 17.71 8.02 -21.92
C TYR A 703 16.65 7.76 -22.99
N ALA A 704 17.01 7.14 -24.12
CA ALA A 704 16.07 6.79 -25.16
C ALA A 704 14.98 5.82 -24.66
N TYR A 705 15.36 4.86 -23.83
CA TYR A 705 14.41 3.94 -23.19
C TYR A 705 13.36 4.70 -22.33
N TYR A 706 13.80 5.62 -21.46
CA TYR A 706 12.90 6.38 -20.59
C TYR A 706 12.04 7.36 -21.37
N TYR A 707 12.58 7.93 -22.43
CA TYR A 707 11.84 8.76 -23.39
C TYR A 707 10.68 7.95 -24.00
N GLU A 708 10.95 6.75 -24.50
CA GLU A 708 9.92 5.85 -25.02
C GLU A 708 8.84 5.54 -23.98
N GLU A 709 9.23 5.24 -22.73
CA GLU A 709 8.30 4.95 -21.65
C GLU A 709 7.39 6.16 -21.33
N ALA A 710 7.93 7.39 -21.32
CA ALA A 710 7.13 8.60 -21.13
C ALA A 710 6.13 8.80 -22.29
N TYR A 711 6.55 8.60 -23.53
CA TYR A 711 5.67 8.75 -24.70
C TYR A 711 4.61 7.66 -24.81
N LYS A 712 4.76 6.50 -24.17
CA LYS A 712 3.68 5.51 -24.02
C LYS A 712 2.50 6.06 -23.21
N ILE A 713 2.74 7.06 -22.36
CA ILE A 713 1.72 7.76 -21.58
C ILE A 713 1.26 9.04 -22.31
N ILE A 714 2.19 9.83 -22.81
CA ILE A 714 1.92 11.12 -23.48
C ILE A 714 1.04 10.93 -24.72
N ASN A 715 1.39 9.98 -25.60
CA ASN A 715 0.68 9.79 -26.86
C ASN A 715 -0.80 9.41 -26.68
N PRO A 716 -1.19 8.44 -25.84
CA PRO A 716 -2.58 8.19 -25.54
C PRO A 716 -3.35 9.42 -25.07
N ILE A 717 -2.76 10.23 -24.18
CA ILE A 717 -3.38 11.46 -23.67
C ILE A 717 -3.55 12.50 -24.80
N LYS A 718 -2.54 12.71 -25.62
CA LYS A 718 -2.61 13.66 -26.77
C LYS A 718 -3.62 13.24 -27.82
N LEU A 719 -3.78 11.94 -28.05
CA LEU A 719 -4.66 11.38 -29.08
C LEU A 719 -6.08 11.09 -28.55
N GLY A 720 -6.32 11.17 -27.25
CA GLY A 720 -7.60 10.80 -26.62
C GLY A 720 -7.94 9.30 -26.79
N ILE A 721 -6.93 8.43 -26.87
CA ILE A 721 -7.09 7.00 -27.13
C ILE A 721 -6.68 6.17 -25.91
N SER A 722 -7.60 5.39 -25.36
CA SER A 722 -7.29 4.50 -24.23
C SER A 722 -6.29 3.41 -24.62
N PRO A 723 -5.23 3.20 -23.83
CA PRO A 723 -4.17 2.21 -24.14
C PRO A 723 -4.66 0.76 -24.22
N ASN A 724 -5.79 0.44 -23.58
CA ASN A 724 -6.33 -0.92 -23.41
C ASN A 724 -7.58 -1.23 -24.23
N GLN A 725 -7.99 -0.42 -25.18
CA GLN A 725 -9.04 -0.83 -26.12
C GLN A 725 -8.49 -1.94 -27.01
N LYS A 726 -8.66 -3.20 -26.59
CA LYS A 726 -8.65 -4.36 -27.49
C LYS A 726 -9.79 -4.12 -28.48
N GLY A 727 -9.45 -3.61 -29.65
CA GLY A 727 -10.43 -3.39 -30.69
C GLY A 727 -11.15 -4.70 -30.98
N ASN A 728 -12.47 -4.69 -30.90
CA ASN A 728 -13.29 -5.70 -31.54
C ASN A 728 -12.86 -5.79 -33.01
N ALA A 729 -12.49 -6.99 -33.44
CA ALA A 729 -11.80 -7.31 -34.70
C ALA A 729 -12.60 -7.01 -35.98
N LYS A 730 -13.53 -6.05 -35.98
CA LYS A 730 -14.32 -5.66 -37.17
C LYS A 730 -14.06 -4.23 -37.70
N ASN A 731 -13.35 -3.37 -36.94
CA ASN A 731 -12.90 -2.08 -37.47
C ASN A 731 -11.37 -2.05 -37.43
N LYS A 732 -10.73 -2.16 -38.62
CA LYS A 732 -9.31 -1.96 -38.84
C LYS A 732 -8.91 -0.51 -38.59
N THR A 733 -9.00 -0.02 -37.36
CA THR A 733 -8.22 1.14 -36.89
C THR A 733 -6.85 0.60 -36.45
N LEU A 734 -5.80 1.19 -37.01
CA LEU A 734 -4.41 0.84 -36.77
C LEU A 734 -4.18 0.59 -35.27
N SER A 735 -3.69 -0.60 -34.89
CA SER A 735 -3.31 -0.92 -33.52
C SER A 735 -2.33 0.15 -33.02
N GLY A 736 -2.35 0.47 -31.70
CA GLY A 736 -1.42 1.45 -31.11
C GLY A 736 0.04 1.18 -31.47
N LYS A 737 0.43 -0.11 -31.70
CA LYS A 737 1.73 -0.50 -32.25
C LYS A 737 1.98 0.01 -33.68
N ALA A 738 0.95 0.08 -34.53
CA ALA A 738 1.10 0.56 -35.92
C ALA A 738 1.14 2.08 -36.00
N LEU A 739 0.43 2.78 -35.10
CA LEU A 739 0.53 4.25 -34.95
C LEU A 739 1.90 4.64 -34.36
N LEU A 740 2.40 3.90 -33.38
CA LEU A 740 3.75 4.06 -32.86
C LEU A 740 4.78 3.85 -33.99
N LYS A 741 4.66 2.81 -34.81
CA LYS A 741 5.57 2.52 -35.93
C LYS A 741 5.57 3.63 -37.01
N LYS A 742 4.44 4.29 -37.25
CA LYS A 742 4.33 5.37 -38.22
C LYS A 742 4.97 6.66 -37.72
N ASN A 743 4.92 6.94 -36.41
CA ASN A 743 5.59 8.08 -35.79
C ASN A 743 7.07 7.81 -35.48
N PHE A 744 7.49 6.55 -35.38
CA PHE A 744 8.90 6.16 -35.21
C PHE A 744 9.76 6.34 -36.46
N GLY A 745 9.17 6.40 -37.66
CA GLY A 745 9.90 6.75 -38.87
C GLY A 745 10.46 8.19 -38.87
N LEU A 746 9.84 9.09 -38.13
CA LEU A 746 10.36 10.43 -37.84
C LEU A 746 11.43 10.44 -36.74
N TYR A 747 11.46 9.41 -35.89
CA TYR A 747 12.34 9.30 -34.72
C TYR A 747 13.77 8.89 -35.10
N ASN A 748 13.93 7.94 -36.01
CA ASN A 748 15.26 7.51 -36.46
C ASN A 748 16.00 8.65 -37.20
N SER A 749 15.26 9.55 -37.88
CA SER A 749 15.87 10.71 -38.56
C SER A 749 16.38 11.81 -37.59
N LEU A 750 15.97 11.78 -36.33
CA LEU A 750 16.44 12.76 -35.31
C LEU A 750 17.71 12.28 -34.58
N PHE A 751 18.01 10.98 -34.60
CA PHE A 751 19.18 10.41 -33.93
C PHE A 751 20.30 10.04 -34.92
N ASP A 752 20.02 9.89 -36.22
CA ASP A 752 21.04 9.63 -37.24
C ASP A 752 21.89 10.88 -37.57
N ASN A 753 21.57 12.06 -36.99
CA ASN A 753 22.31 13.31 -37.17
C ASN A 753 23.20 13.73 -35.99
N GLU A 754 23.38 12.90 -34.97
CA GLU A 754 24.27 13.19 -33.82
C GLU A 754 25.53 12.28 -33.78
N GLU A 755 25.86 11.54 -34.85
CA GLU A 755 27.15 10.86 -35.04
C GLU A 755 28.03 11.49 -36.13
N GLU A 756 28.18 12.86 -36.15
CA GLU A 756 29.30 13.54 -36.77
C GLU A 756 30.01 14.45 -35.78
#